data_64eb6053c38a36c205f0c27e2becfba9
#
_entry.id   64eb6053c38a36c205f0c27e2becfba9
#
_cell.length_a   1.000
_cell.length_b   1.000
_cell.length_c   1.000
_cell.angle_alpha   90.00
_cell.angle_beta   90.00
_cell.angle_gamma   90.00
#
_symmetry.space_group_name_H-M   'P 1'
#
loop_
_entity.id
_entity.type
_entity.pdbx_description
1 polymer ?
#
loop_
_entity_poly.entity_id
_entity_poly.type
_entity_poly.pdbx_seq_one_letter_code
_entity_poly.pdbx_strand_id
1 'polypeptide(L)'
;MTDNYISRATKDYTLQEFTTDSITPVDIRNFRLIFINPNRIIDIGSLAFLVRIRKKTLNGMADLANVLVDLSSLNSQREYAIHNLIEEIKTRIVIGQLRETTAHSKIRDIVAFTDWCDNNDFTGVMDDIKSGISAYKAYSSHLKHATKINALSLHTAATYQENALFTLTSIFGISKNQVSQGIRSIRRSHHSVNKTIPPSESAVSDVLALCKSFFDGACDFVLNDRKFPFKIALPKEDIWLLPSKPKFCATKRQLATREDWGVGQWAWDFETGTINSHHDIVEIYKLFKQGRKPENAKQMILNAKKALAYENENPKTLTRQKIASLANKCFLVLFFANTGINFTQAKNLRWSNDYNVKTSNFGFKSVKYRAQGKEIEIVIASQFLATFKKYIQLRRLILQENDYPFLLFIKEAGKDKTNQIPSGILRQVTRDLRRAFYSDLEEINTREWRAKKSDFLIRTTDIQTTAMILQNSQETVMRAYMEGSEQDHASELSNYWRRLNEIVHLDRSSDTGEPTSIGNCKNRNTPIAESTTSPITPDCRQPEGCLFCNQYSIHADEQDLRKLHSLLYVIKECMPLAKSIEHHNAVFGEIVKRIHSILTTISNRSEALKELNEAIENDVNANENLSPYWENKLSMLVAIGAL
;
A
#
# COMPACT_ATOMS: atom_id res chain seq x y z
N MET A 1 27.49 34.32 17.65
CA MET A 1 26.57 34.98 16.69
C MET A 1 25.11 34.52 16.87
N THR A 2 24.64 34.34 18.10
CA THR A 2 23.27 33.84 18.37
C THR A 2 22.39 34.81 19.14
N ASP A 3 22.86 36.00 19.43
CA ASP A 3 22.19 36.90 20.38
C ASP A 3 21.02 37.71 19.79
N ASN A 4 20.84 37.72 18.48
CA ASN A 4 19.78 38.52 17.81
C ASN A 4 18.53 37.71 17.43
N TYR A 5 18.53 36.40 17.63
CA TYR A 5 17.40 35.55 17.23
C TYR A 5 16.39 35.43 18.37
N ILE A 6 15.21 35.94 18.16
CA ILE A 6 14.15 35.92 19.18
C ILE A 6 12.90 35.20 18.66
N SER A 7 12.11 34.72 19.61
CA SER A 7 10.75 34.29 19.35
C SER A 7 9.85 35.50 19.32
N ARG A 8 9.20 35.75 18.17
CA ARG A 8 8.24 36.84 18.05
C ARG A 8 6.85 36.49 18.53
N ALA A 9 5.99 37.46 18.77
CA ALA A 9 4.56 37.25 18.93
C ALA A 9 3.98 36.59 17.66
N THR A 10 3.12 35.61 17.84
CA THR A 10 2.47 34.88 16.73
C THR A 10 0.97 34.79 16.99
N LYS A 11 0.17 34.84 15.92
CA LYS A 11 -1.27 34.65 15.95
C LYS A 11 -1.61 33.39 15.15
N ASP A 12 -2.26 32.47 15.81
CA ASP A 12 -2.66 31.20 15.25
C ASP A 12 -4.03 31.31 14.60
N TYR A 13 -4.13 30.87 13.33
CA TYR A 13 -5.38 30.79 12.59
C TYR A 13 -5.70 29.33 12.29
N THR A 14 -6.87 28.87 12.68
CA THR A 14 -7.42 27.62 12.16
C THR A 14 -7.76 27.77 10.69
N LEU A 15 -7.91 26.66 9.96
CA LEU A 15 -8.27 26.73 8.55
C LEU A 15 -9.64 27.43 8.34
N GLN A 16 -10.57 27.28 9.28
CA GLN A 16 -11.87 27.96 9.24
C GLN A 16 -11.71 29.48 9.39
N GLU A 17 -11.01 29.95 10.41
CA GLU A 17 -10.71 31.38 10.60
C GLU A 17 -9.95 31.95 9.42
N PHE A 18 -8.95 31.20 8.89
CA PHE A 18 -8.22 31.60 7.69
C PHE A 18 -9.12 31.84 6.48
N THR A 19 -10.17 31.02 6.30
CA THR A 19 -11.09 31.16 5.16
C THR A 19 -12.15 32.23 5.36
N THR A 20 -12.47 32.61 6.59
CA THR A 20 -13.53 33.60 6.91
C THR A 20 -12.99 34.97 7.23
N ASP A 21 -11.86 35.05 7.92
CA ASP A 21 -11.32 36.33 8.44
C ASP A 21 -10.61 37.13 7.36
N SER A 22 -10.67 38.47 7.48
CA SER A 22 -9.83 39.36 6.69
C SER A 22 -8.44 39.46 7.33
N ILE A 23 -7.41 39.16 6.56
CA ILE A 23 -6.01 39.23 6.99
C ILE A 23 -5.38 40.40 6.24
N THR A 24 -4.79 41.34 6.95
CA THR A 24 -4.10 42.48 6.33
C THR A 24 -2.61 42.17 6.09
N PRO A 25 -1.92 42.86 5.17
CA PRO A 25 -0.48 42.66 4.99
C PRO A 25 0.35 42.77 6.26
N VAL A 26 -0.03 43.69 7.18
CA VAL A 26 0.66 43.90 8.46
C VAL A 26 0.49 42.71 9.41
N ASP A 27 -0.63 41.97 9.34
CA ASP A 27 -0.86 40.78 10.16
C ASP A 27 0.06 39.63 9.77
N ILE A 28 0.60 39.65 8.54
CA ILE A 28 1.44 38.57 7.99
C ILE A 28 2.63 38.27 8.86
N ARG A 29 3.32 39.28 9.43
CA ARG A 29 4.51 39.08 10.25
C ARG A 29 4.30 38.13 11.44
N ASN A 30 3.04 38.00 11.91
CA ASN A 30 2.68 37.20 13.06
C ASN A 30 1.87 35.95 12.69
N PHE A 31 1.63 35.70 11.40
CA PHE A 31 0.68 34.72 10.90
C PHE A 31 1.20 33.27 11.00
N ARG A 32 0.45 32.40 11.69
CA ARG A 32 0.66 30.94 11.67
C ARG A 32 -0.64 30.25 11.32
N LEU A 33 -0.56 29.21 10.51
CA LEU A 33 -1.70 28.41 10.07
C LEU A 33 -1.70 27.04 10.74
N ILE A 34 -2.83 26.69 11.38
CA ILE A 34 -3.06 25.39 12.02
C ILE A 34 -3.83 24.48 11.07
N PHE A 35 -3.29 23.29 10.84
CA PHE A 35 -3.92 22.21 10.11
C PHE A 35 -4.38 21.12 11.08
N ILE A 36 -5.63 20.67 10.97
CA ILE A 36 -6.16 19.57 11.78
C ILE A 36 -5.70 18.24 11.17
N ASN A 37 -5.61 18.17 9.86
CA ASN A 37 -5.24 16.96 9.15
C ASN A 37 -4.18 17.23 8.04
N PRO A 38 -2.89 17.00 8.27
CA PRO A 38 -2.27 16.47 9.49
C PRO A 38 -2.28 17.51 10.63
N ASN A 39 -2.28 17.06 11.88
CA ASN A 39 -2.16 17.97 13.02
C ASN A 39 -0.78 18.64 13.02
N ARG A 40 -0.68 19.80 12.41
CA ARG A 40 0.58 20.54 12.16
C ARG A 40 0.30 22.04 12.15
N ILE A 41 1.31 22.79 12.53
CA ILE A 41 1.33 24.24 12.46
C ILE A 41 2.45 24.66 11.51
N ILE A 42 2.18 25.64 10.65
CA ILE A 42 3.19 26.25 9.79
C ILE A 42 3.24 27.76 10.07
N ASP A 43 4.42 28.22 10.43
CA ASP A 43 4.72 29.63 10.62
C ASP A 43 5.07 30.29 9.28
N ILE A 44 4.03 30.75 8.59
CA ILE A 44 4.17 31.42 7.29
C ILE A 44 4.72 32.84 7.48
N GLY A 45 4.35 33.51 8.56
CA GLY A 45 4.78 34.86 8.85
C GLY A 45 6.28 35.02 9.03
N SER A 46 6.98 33.91 9.38
CA SER A 46 8.44 33.91 9.45
C SER A 46 9.10 34.22 8.10
N LEU A 47 8.42 34.04 6.96
CA LEU A 47 8.93 34.33 5.62
C LEU A 47 9.06 35.81 5.35
N ALA A 48 8.41 36.70 6.13
CA ALA A 48 8.57 38.16 6.05
C ALA A 48 9.95 38.64 6.52
N PHE A 49 10.67 37.80 7.27
CA PHE A 49 12.00 38.09 7.79
C PHE A 49 13.07 37.43 6.91
N LEU A 50 14.07 38.19 6.48
CA LEU A 50 15.18 37.69 5.66
C LEU A 50 16.07 36.70 6.45
N VAL A 51 16.26 36.97 7.74
CA VAL A 51 17.12 36.18 8.62
C VAL A 51 16.27 35.42 9.62
N ARG A 52 16.26 34.10 9.51
CA ARG A 52 15.46 33.18 10.34
C ARG A 52 16.14 31.84 10.54
N ILE A 53 15.87 31.21 11.67
CA ILE A 53 16.38 29.87 12.02
C ILE A 53 15.22 28.93 12.32
N ARG A 54 15.22 27.76 11.68
CA ARG A 54 14.33 26.65 11.97
C ARG A 54 15.09 25.56 12.73
N LYS A 55 14.66 25.26 13.96
CA LYS A 55 15.22 24.14 14.72
C LYS A 55 14.91 22.83 14.01
N LYS A 56 15.79 21.84 14.18
CA LYS A 56 15.50 20.48 13.69
C LYS A 56 14.65 19.75 14.72
N THR A 57 13.62 19.05 14.25
CA THR A 57 12.83 18.13 15.06
C THR A 57 13.66 16.89 15.43
N LEU A 58 13.17 16.05 16.36
CA LEU A 58 13.80 14.78 16.73
C LEU A 58 14.08 13.86 15.53
N ASN A 59 13.31 13.99 14.46
CA ASN A 59 13.48 13.23 13.21
C ASN A 59 14.40 13.94 12.18
N GLY A 60 15.10 15.00 12.58
CA GLY A 60 16.02 15.74 11.71
C GLY A 60 15.36 16.69 10.69
N MET A 61 14.03 16.78 10.66
CA MET A 61 13.30 17.71 9.78
C MET A 61 13.24 19.11 10.39
N ALA A 62 13.13 20.14 9.54
CA ALA A 62 12.95 21.53 10.00
C ALA A 62 11.61 21.67 10.76
N ASP A 63 11.65 22.34 11.92
CA ASP A 63 10.44 22.74 12.65
C ASP A 63 9.80 23.92 11.92
N LEU A 64 8.60 23.71 11.40
CA LEU A 64 7.85 24.73 10.67
C LEU A 64 6.97 25.59 11.59
N ALA A 65 6.80 25.19 12.85
CA ALA A 65 5.94 25.88 13.81
C ALA A 65 6.69 26.92 14.65
N ASN A 66 7.92 26.57 15.09
CA ASN A 66 8.69 27.38 16.02
C ASN A 66 9.93 27.94 15.33
N VAL A 67 9.78 29.11 14.72
CA VAL A 67 10.83 29.78 13.95
C VAL A 67 11.35 30.98 14.73
N LEU A 68 12.67 31.04 14.91
CA LEU A 68 13.34 32.22 15.47
C LEU A 68 13.72 33.15 14.33
N VAL A 69 13.54 34.45 14.53
CA VAL A 69 13.82 35.45 13.52
C VAL A 69 14.69 36.57 14.08
N ASP A 70 15.43 37.25 13.21
CA ASP A 70 16.02 38.55 13.52
C ASP A 70 14.99 39.64 13.14
N LEU A 71 14.47 40.36 14.12
CA LEU A 71 13.44 41.40 13.91
C LEU A 71 13.92 42.52 12.99
N SER A 72 15.21 42.82 12.98
CA SER A 72 15.77 43.87 12.12
C SER A 72 15.75 43.51 10.63
N SER A 73 15.58 42.22 10.34
CA SER A 73 15.53 41.68 8.97
C SER A 73 14.11 41.63 8.36
N LEU A 74 13.13 42.30 9.00
CA LEU A 74 11.77 42.39 8.48
C LEU A 74 11.76 43.13 7.13
N ASN A 75 11.16 42.53 6.11
CA ASN A 75 11.00 43.13 4.79
C ASN A 75 9.51 43.38 4.50
N SER A 76 9.11 44.65 4.45
CA SER A 76 7.71 45.05 4.23
C SER A 76 7.19 44.66 2.83
N GLN A 77 8.05 44.59 1.81
CA GLN A 77 7.63 44.12 0.48
C GLN A 77 7.23 42.66 0.52
N ARG A 78 7.94 41.83 1.30
CA ARG A 78 7.58 40.44 1.51
C ARG A 78 6.25 40.27 2.22
N GLU A 79 5.87 41.16 3.13
CA GLU A 79 4.54 41.08 3.78
C GLU A 79 3.42 41.17 2.73
N TYR A 80 3.51 42.08 1.77
CA TYR A 80 2.55 42.18 0.66
C TYR A 80 2.60 40.96 -0.26
N ALA A 81 3.79 40.49 -0.61
CA ALA A 81 3.96 39.32 -1.45
C ALA A 81 3.36 38.08 -0.83
N ILE A 82 3.61 37.84 0.46
CA ILE A 82 3.05 36.72 1.21
C ILE A 82 1.53 36.86 1.36
N HIS A 83 1.04 38.07 1.58
CA HIS A 83 -0.39 38.35 1.62
C HIS A 83 -1.08 37.93 0.32
N ASN A 84 -0.57 38.34 -0.85
CA ASN A 84 -1.11 37.89 -2.15
C ASN A 84 -1.10 36.37 -2.30
N LEU A 85 -0.03 35.72 -1.86
CA LEU A 85 0.12 34.27 -1.90
C LEU A 85 -0.92 33.54 -1.03
N ILE A 86 -1.15 34.02 0.21
CA ILE A 86 -2.13 33.38 1.10
C ILE A 86 -3.56 33.63 0.64
N GLU A 87 -3.87 34.81 0.06
CA GLU A 87 -5.20 35.07 -0.50
C GLU A 87 -5.51 34.17 -1.72
N GLU A 88 -4.52 33.89 -2.57
CA GLU A 88 -4.69 32.91 -3.65
C GLU A 88 -4.91 31.49 -3.11
N ILE A 89 -4.17 31.10 -2.06
CA ILE A 89 -4.36 29.78 -1.40
C ILE A 89 -5.75 29.71 -0.77
N LYS A 90 -6.18 30.76 -0.06
CA LYS A 90 -7.50 30.89 0.55
C LYS A 90 -8.60 30.74 -0.49
N THR A 91 -8.51 31.46 -1.59
CA THR A 91 -9.45 31.37 -2.71
C THR A 91 -9.58 29.94 -3.20
N ARG A 92 -8.46 29.25 -3.44
CA ARG A 92 -8.47 27.85 -3.90
C ARG A 92 -9.05 26.86 -2.89
N ILE A 93 -8.89 27.13 -1.60
CA ILE A 93 -9.52 26.31 -0.56
C ILE A 93 -11.04 26.54 -0.57
N VAL A 94 -11.48 27.79 -0.61
CA VAL A 94 -12.90 28.15 -0.59
C VAL A 94 -13.67 27.57 -1.78
N ILE A 95 -13.10 27.65 -2.99
CA ILE A 95 -13.71 27.08 -4.20
C ILE A 95 -13.52 25.55 -4.33
N GLY A 96 -12.94 24.90 -3.32
CA GLY A 96 -12.78 23.44 -3.26
C GLY A 96 -11.68 22.86 -4.15
N GLN A 97 -10.83 23.67 -4.76
CA GLN A 97 -9.70 23.20 -5.58
C GLN A 97 -8.53 22.67 -4.75
N LEU A 98 -8.39 23.11 -3.49
CA LEU A 98 -7.36 22.65 -2.57
C LEU A 98 -7.99 22.04 -1.32
N ARG A 99 -7.70 20.75 -1.07
CA ARG A 99 -8.01 20.11 0.20
C ARG A 99 -6.98 20.50 1.26
N GLU A 100 -7.35 20.47 2.53
CA GLU A 100 -6.48 20.82 3.67
C GLU A 100 -5.10 20.14 3.61
N THR A 101 -5.05 18.83 3.36
CA THR A 101 -3.79 18.07 3.25
C THR A 101 -2.91 18.53 2.08
N THR A 102 -3.54 18.92 0.97
CA THR A 102 -2.84 19.45 -0.21
C THR A 102 -2.34 20.86 0.03
N ALA A 103 -3.14 21.71 0.68
CA ALA A 103 -2.76 23.06 1.10
C ALA A 103 -1.55 23.01 2.06
N HIS A 104 -1.59 22.14 3.08
CA HIS A 104 -0.46 21.91 3.98
C HIS A 104 0.82 21.56 3.23
N SER A 105 0.76 20.57 2.32
CA SER A 105 1.94 20.14 1.56
C SER A 105 2.46 21.25 0.65
N LYS A 106 1.56 21.98 -0.01
CA LYS A 106 1.92 23.10 -0.88
C LYS A 106 2.60 24.22 -0.10
N ILE A 107 2.04 24.62 1.04
CA ILE A 107 2.62 25.68 1.88
C ILE A 107 3.99 25.25 2.44
N ARG A 108 4.13 24.01 2.87
CA ARG A 108 5.45 23.46 3.28
C ARG A 108 6.49 23.59 2.17
N ASP A 109 6.13 23.25 0.94
CA ASP A 109 7.04 23.29 -0.20
C ASP A 109 7.36 24.74 -0.61
N ILE A 110 6.42 25.68 -0.44
CA ILE A 110 6.62 27.13 -0.60
C ILE A 110 7.65 27.65 0.43
N VAL A 111 7.48 27.25 1.69
CA VAL A 111 8.44 27.59 2.75
C VAL A 111 9.83 27.07 2.40
N ALA A 112 9.93 25.81 1.95
CA ALA A 112 11.21 25.22 1.55
C ALA A 112 11.86 25.94 0.36
N PHE A 113 11.07 26.37 -0.63
CA PHE A 113 11.56 27.18 -1.76
C PHE A 113 12.10 28.54 -1.29
N THR A 114 11.36 29.24 -0.45
CA THR A 114 11.77 30.56 0.07
C THR A 114 13.02 30.45 0.95
N ASP A 115 13.07 29.42 1.84
CA ASP A 115 14.26 29.15 2.66
C ASP A 115 15.49 28.83 1.78
N TRP A 116 15.29 28.06 0.70
CA TRP A 116 16.37 27.79 -0.26
C TRP A 116 16.86 29.06 -0.94
N CYS A 117 15.95 29.94 -1.38
CA CYS A 117 16.30 31.21 -2.01
C CYS A 117 17.14 32.07 -1.09
N ASP A 118 16.70 32.26 0.15
CA ASP A 118 17.41 33.11 1.12
C ASP A 118 18.77 32.54 1.51
N ASN A 119 18.93 31.23 1.56
CA ASN A 119 20.20 30.54 1.85
C ASN A 119 21.16 30.51 0.64
N ASN A 120 20.73 30.91 -0.55
CA ASN A 120 21.54 30.93 -1.78
C ASN A 120 21.59 32.31 -2.43
N ASP A 121 21.50 33.37 -1.63
CA ASP A 121 21.63 34.78 -2.02
C ASP A 121 20.54 35.31 -2.98
N PHE A 122 19.38 34.61 -3.06
CA PHE A 122 18.21 35.10 -3.81
C PHE A 122 17.20 35.78 -2.88
N THR A 123 17.69 36.66 -1.99
CA THR A 123 16.87 37.36 -0.98
C THR A 123 15.77 38.22 -1.58
N GLY A 124 15.94 38.73 -2.79
CA GLY A 124 14.94 39.55 -3.51
C GLY A 124 13.87 38.73 -4.25
N VAL A 125 13.72 37.41 -3.98
CA VAL A 125 12.80 36.51 -4.71
C VAL A 125 11.33 36.95 -4.68
N MET A 126 10.93 37.73 -3.68
CA MET A 126 9.57 38.26 -3.50
C MET A 126 9.48 39.77 -3.74
N ASP A 127 10.59 40.46 -4.05
CA ASP A 127 10.63 41.90 -4.16
C ASP A 127 10.24 42.38 -5.57
N ASP A 128 10.73 41.69 -6.60
CA ASP A 128 10.42 42.04 -8.00
C ASP A 128 10.42 40.79 -8.91
N ILE A 129 9.76 40.93 -10.08
CA ILE A 129 9.57 39.83 -11.05
C ILE A 129 10.90 39.31 -11.59
N LYS A 130 11.90 40.18 -11.86
CA LYS A 130 13.19 39.76 -12.45
C LYS A 130 13.98 38.92 -11.46
N SER A 131 14.05 39.35 -10.20
CA SER A 131 14.67 38.61 -9.10
C SER A 131 13.97 37.30 -8.86
N GLY A 132 12.62 37.28 -8.89
CA GLY A 132 11.82 36.07 -8.79
C GLY A 132 12.12 35.05 -9.91
N ILE A 133 12.17 35.47 -11.17
CA ILE A 133 12.50 34.61 -12.32
C ILE A 133 13.94 34.08 -12.22
N SER A 134 14.89 34.92 -11.79
CA SER A 134 16.29 34.51 -11.60
C SER A 134 16.39 33.41 -10.54
N ALA A 135 15.73 33.59 -9.38
CA ALA A 135 15.65 32.59 -8.32
C ALA A 135 15.01 31.30 -8.80
N TYR A 136 13.90 31.36 -9.55
CA TYR A 136 13.23 30.18 -10.10
C TYR A 136 14.10 29.39 -11.09
N LYS A 137 14.87 30.09 -11.92
CA LYS A 137 15.84 29.51 -12.86
C LYS A 137 16.94 28.74 -12.10
N ALA A 138 17.54 29.39 -11.09
CA ALA A 138 18.57 28.79 -10.25
C ALA A 138 18.02 27.57 -9.47
N TYR A 139 16.84 27.70 -8.85
CA TYR A 139 16.17 26.62 -8.13
C TYR A 139 15.84 25.43 -9.05
N SER A 140 15.33 25.71 -10.26
CA SER A 140 15.07 24.66 -11.26
C SER A 140 16.35 23.90 -11.65
N SER A 141 17.49 24.59 -11.75
CA SER A 141 18.79 23.96 -12.02
C SER A 141 19.28 23.12 -10.84
N HIS A 142 19.10 23.63 -9.61
CA HIS A 142 19.37 22.89 -8.38
C HIS A 142 18.55 21.59 -8.31
N LEU A 143 17.24 21.66 -8.55
CA LEU A 143 16.37 20.48 -8.55
C LEU A 143 16.79 19.44 -9.60
N LYS A 144 17.18 19.89 -10.81
CA LYS A 144 17.69 18.98 -11.85
C LYS A 144 19.01 18.33 -11.45
N HIS A 145 19.90 19.06 -10.80
CA HIS A 145 21.14 18.48 -10.27
C HIS A 145 20.84 17.45 -9.19
N ALA A 146 19.96 17.79 -8.23
CA ALA A 146 19.55 16.86 -7.16
C ALA A 146 18.93 15.55 -7.71
N THR A 147 18.19 15.62 -8.84
CA THR A 147 17.69 14.40 -9.49
C THR A 147 18.78 13.57 -10.16
N LYS A 148 19.78 14.22 -10.75
CA LYS A 148 20.92 13.50 -11.38
C LYS A 148 21.76 12.72 -10.38
N ILE A 149 21.95 13.26 -9.18
CA ILE A 149 22.70 12.58 -8.09
C ILE A 149 21.81 11.68 -7.21
N ASN A 150 20.57 11.42 -7.62
CA ASN A 150 19.57 10.63 -6.88
C ASN A 150 19.26 11.13 -5.46
N ALA A 151 19.53 12.40 -5.15
CA ALA A 151 19.12 13.03 -3.88
C ALA A 151 17.61 13.32 -3.82
N LEU A 152 16.97 13.54 -4.97
CA LEU A 152 15.52 13.71 -5.11
C LEU A 152 14.97 12.85 -6.23
N SER A 153 13.75 12.31 -6.03
CA SER A 153 13.01 11.67 -7.12
C SER A 153 12.53 12.71 -8.14
N LEU A 154 12.43 12.33 -9.42
CA LEU A 154 11.87 13.21 -10.48
C LEU A 154 10.47 13.73 -10.12
N HIS A 155 9.64 12.89 -9.49
CA HIS A 155 8.30 13.28 -9.05
C HIS A 155 8.35 14.38 -7.98
N THR A 156 9.23 14.25 -6.98
CA THR A 156 9.42 15.25 -5.92
C THR A 156 9.96 16.55 -6.48
N ALA A 157 10.98 16.48 -7.33
CA ALA A 157 11.58 17.65 -7.96
C ALA A 157 10.59 18.41 -8.85
N ALA A 158 9.77 17.68 -9.64
CA ALA A 158 8.71 18.29 -10.46
C ALA A 158 7.66 19.00 -9.58
N THR A 159 7.27 18.40 -8.44
CA THR A 159 6.34 19.01 -7.48
C THR A 159 6.91 20.27 -6.87
N TYR A 160 8.17 20.26 -6.47
CA TYR A 160 8.86 21.44 -5.93
C TYR A 160 8.98 22.55 -6.97
N GLN A 161 9.33 22.23 -8.22
CA GLN A 161 9.36 23.20 -9.31
C GLN A 161 7.98 23.82 -9.58
N GLU A 162 6.91 23.00 -9.58
CA GLU A 162 5.53 23.45 -9.76
C GLU A 162 5.08 24.36 -8.60
N ASN A 163 5.44 24.05 -7.35
CA ASN A 163 5.09 24.86 -6.20
C ASN A 163 5.89 26.17 -6.17
N ALA A 164 7.15 26.19 -6.59
CA ALA A 164 7.92 27.42 -6.79
C ALA A 164 7.31 28.32 -7.89
N LEU A 165 6.90 27.72 -9.02
CA LEU A 165 6.21 28.43 -10.09
C LEU A 165 4.88 29.04 -9.60
N PHE A 166 4.09 28.24 -8.85
CA PHE A 166 2.85 28.71 -8.24
C PHE A 166 3.11 29.90 -7.29
N THR A 167 4.17 29.84 -6.48
CA THR A 167 4.53 30.91 -5.54
C THR A 167 4.72 32.23 -6.28
N LEU A 168 5.56 32.26 -7.32
CA LEU A 168 5.84 33.47 -8.06
C LEU A 168 4.63 34.00 -8.85
N THR A 169 3.86 33.09 -9.46
CA THR A 169 2.63 33.52 -10.17
C THR A 169 1.58 34.12 -9.24
N SER A 170 1.48 33.61 -8.01
CA SER A 170 0.55 34.13 -7.00
C SER A 170 1.01 35.45 -6.40
N ILE A 171 2.32 35.58 -6.13
CA ILE A 171 2.89 36.80 -5.57
C ILE A 171 2.76 37.99 -6.54
N PHE A 172 3.14 37.79 -7.79
CA PHE A 172 3.23 38.85 -8.79
C PHE A 172 2.00 39.00 -9.70
N GLY A 173 1.01 38.09 -9.58
CA GLY A 173 -0.19 38.13 -10.45
C GLY A 173 0.09 37.89 -11.93
N ILE A 174 1.18 37.19 -12.27
CA ILE A 174 1.64 36.96 -13.65
C ILE A 174 1.36 35.54 -14.15
N SER A 175 1.38 35.38 -15.46
CA SER A 175 1.13 34.05 -16.07
C SER A 175 2.30 33.10 -15.86
N LYS A 176 1.99 31.77 -15.85
CA LYS A 176 3.01 30.74 -15.77
C LYS A 176 4.06 30.85 -16.87
N ASN A 177 3.64 31.18 -18.08
CA ASN A 177 4.54 31.32 -19.21
C ASN A 177 5.58 32.39 -19.04
N GLN A 178 5.22 33.51 -18.40
CA GLN A 178 6.15 34.61 -18.13
C GLN A 178 7.27 34.21 -17.16
N VAL A 179 6.94 33.39 -16.14
CA VAL A 179 7.94 32.90 -15.17
C VAL A 179 8.79 31.78 -15.76
N SER A 180 8.19 30.87 -16.53
CA SER A 180 8.85 29.65 -17.02
C SER A 180 9.51 29.81 -18.40
N GLN A 181 9.47 30.98 -19.01
CA GLN A 181 10.07 31.20 -20.32
C GLN A 181 11.56 30.84 -20.35
N GLY A 182 11.96 30.00 -21.26
CA GLY A 182 13.34 29.52 -21.38
C GLY A 182 13.79 28.54 -20.30
N ILE A 183 12.91 28.14 -19.37
CA ILE A 183 13.20 27.20 -18.29
C ILE A 183 12.51 25.87 -18.58
N ARG A 184 13.29 24.84 -18.80
CA ARG A 184 12.76 23.49 -19.08
C ARG A 184 12.12 22.90 -17.84
N SER A 185 10.83 22.56 -17.93
CA SER A 185 10.11 21.89 -16.84
C SER A 185 10.67 20.47 -16.58
N ILE A 186 10.70 20.09 -15.30
CA ILE A 186 11.00 18.73 -14.89
C ILE A 186 9.72 17.90 -15.12
N ARG A 187 9.75 17.02 -16.12
CA ARG A 187 8.60 16.16 -16.42
C ARG A 187 8.52 15.03 -15.41
N ARG A 188 7.33 14.80 -14.89
CA ARG A 188 7.02 13.59 -14.12
C ARG A 188 7.07 12.42 -15.11
N SER A 189 8.15 11.64 -15.08
CA SER A 189 8.18 10.40 -15.85
C SER A 189 7.36 9.36 -15.11
N HIS A 190 6.39 8.76 -15.78
CA HIS A 190 5.62 7.64 -15.22
C HIS A 190 6.53 6.44 -14.93
N HIS A 191 7.67 6.33 -15.62
CA HIS A 191 8.68 5.28 -15.44
C HIS A 191 9.62 5.50 -14.25
N SER A 192 9.64 6.67 -13.61
CA SER A 192 10.56 7.00 -12.50
C SER A 192 9.94 6.84 -11.11
N VAL A 193 8.68 6.43 -11.02
CA VAL A 193 8.05 6.14 -9.73
C VAL A 193 8.51 4.76 -9.28
N ASN A 194 9.16 4.67 -8.12
CA ASN A 194 9.42 3.38 -7.47
C ASN A 194 8.07 2.67 -7.25
N LYS A 195 7.80 1.68 -8.08
CA LYS A 195 6.56 0.93 -8.05
C LYS A 195 6.50 0.11 -6.77
N THR A 196 5.32 -0.05 -6.22
CA THR A 196 5.11 -0.92 -5.05
C THR A 196 5.10 -2.36 -5.53
N ILE A 197 6.09 -3.11 -5.11
CA ILE A 197 6.23 -4.54 -5.40
C ILE A 197 5.20 -5.30 -4.55
N PRO A 198 4.36 -6.17 -5.12
CA PRO A 198 3.51 -7.05 -4.34
C PRO A 198 4.35 -7.96 -3.43
N PRO A 199 3.92 -8.23 -2.19
CA PRO A 199 4.62 -9.16 -1.31
C PRO A 199 4.53 -10.60 -1.82
N SER A 200 5.50 -11.43 -1.40
CA SER A 200 5.54 -12.86 -1.76
C SER A 200 4.31 -13.61 -1.25
N GLU A 201 3.93 -14.69 -1.94
CA GLU A 201 2.79 -15.54 -1.53
C GLU A 201 3.00 -16.13 -0.13
N SER A 202 4.24 -16.55 0.20
CA SER A 202 4.56 -17.10 1.51
C SER A 202 4.37 -16.07 2.61
N ALA A 203 4.86 -14.84 2.44
CA ALA A 203 4.70 -13.75 3.40
C ALA A 203 3.23 -13.40 3.61
N VAL A 204 2.45 -13.31 2.52
CA VAL A 204 1.00 -13.08 2.57
C VAL A 204 0.29 -14.20 3.34
N SER A 205 0.59 -15.46 3.00
CA SER A 205 -0.02 -16.63 3.63
C SER A 205 0.27 -16.67 5.13
N ASP A 206 1.53 -16.49 5.53
CA ASP A 206 1.95 -16.53 6.95
C ASP A 206 1.25 -15.44 7.77
N VAL A 207 1.21 -14.21 7.27
CA VAL A 207 0.59 -13.08 7.96
C VAL A 207 -0.93 -13.25 8.05
N LEU A 208 -1.59 -13.65 6.96
CA LEU A 208 -3.04 -13.84 6.94
C LEU A 208 -3.49 -15.03 7.79
N ALA A 209 -2.78 -16.15 7.72
CA ALA A 209 -3.08 -17.34 8.52
C ALA A 209 -2.98 -17.04 10.02
N LEU A 210 -1.90 -16.37 10.45
CA LEU A 210 -1.74 -15.95 11.84
C LEU A 210 -2.86 -14.98 12.27
N CYS A 211 -3.09 -13.90 11.50
CA CYS A 211 -4.10 -12.91 11.84
C CYS A 211 -5.50 -13.52 11.91
N LYS A 212 -5.83 -14.42 10.98
CA LYS A 212 -7.14 -15.08 10.93
C LYS A 212 -7.34 -16.04 12.11
N SER A 213 -6.36 -16.91 12.38
CA SER A 213 -6.43 -17.86 13.48
C SER A 213 -6.53 -17.16 14.83
N PHE A 214 -5.68 -16.16 15.07
CA PHE A 214 -5.74 -15.40 16.33
C PHE A 214 -7.02 -14.58 16.44
N PHE A 215 -7.45 -13.90 15.37
CA PHE A 215 -8.71 -13.13 15.37
C PHE A 215 -9.91 -14.02 15.71
N ASP A 216 -10.03 -15.18 15.08
CA ASP A 216 -11.16 -16.08 15.32
C ASP A 216 -11.17 -16.62 16.74
N GLY A 217 -10.03 -17.11 17.24
CA GLY A 217 -9.93 -17.65 18.58
C GLY A 217 -10.11 -16.57 19.67
N ALA A 218 -9.51 -15.39 19.48
CA ALA A 218 -9.68 -14.27 20.40
C ALA A 218 -11.11 -13.74 20.41
N CYS A 219 -11.77 -13.66 19.25
CA CYS A 219 -13.18 -13.30 19.19
C CYS A 219 -14.08 -14.33 19.87
N ASP A 220 -13.84 -15.65 19.66
CA ASP A 220 -14.59 -16.67 20.39
C ASP A 220 -14.42 -16.52 21.91
N PHE A 221 -13.19 -16.24 22.34
CA PHE A 221 -12.89 -16.05 23.75
C PHE A 221 -13.62 -14.83 24.35
N VAL A 222 -13.55 -13.66 23.70
CA VAL A 222 -14.08 -12.41 24.31
C VAL A 222 -15.56 -12.19 24.06
N LEU A 223 -16.11 -12.66 22.92
CA LEU A 223 -17.54 -12.47 22.58
C LEU A 223 -18.45 -13.49 23.27
N ASN A 224 -17.93 -14.68 23.57
CA ASN A 224 -18.68 -15.76 24.22
C ASN A 224 -18.30 -15.95 25.69
N ASP A 225 -17.63 -14.96 26.32
CA ASP A 225 -17.18 -14.97 27.72
C ASP A 225 -16.50 -16.28 28.15
N ARG A 226 -15.66 -16.83 27.24
CA ARG A 226 -14.93 -18.06 27.52
C ARG A 226 -14.04 -17.88 28.75
N LYS A 227 -13.81 -18.97 29.49
CA LYS A 227 -12.97 -18.98 30.70
C LYS A 227 -11.51 -19.24 30.36
N PHE A 228 -10.61 -18.64 31.13
CA PHE A 228 -9.21 -19.02 31.17
C PHE A 228 -9.05 -20.35 31.93
N PRO A 229 -8.07 -21.16 31.56
CA PRO A 229 -7.20 -21.07 30.41
C PRO A 229 -7.96 -21.38 29.10
N PHE A 230 -7.62 -20.69 28.00
CA PHE A 230 -8.30 -20.90 26.72
C PHE A 230 -7.28 -21.15 25.61
N LYS A 231 -7.47 -22.21 24.86
CA LYS A 231 -6.54 -22.66 23.82
C LYS A 231 -6.90 -22.04 22.47
N ILE A 232 -5.92 -21.50 21.76
CA ILE A 232 -6.05 -21.04 20.37
C ILE A 232 -5.06 -21.80 19.49
N ALA A 233 -5.56 -22.39 18.42
CA ALA A 233 -4.75 -23.02 17.37
C ALA A 233 -4.20 -21.92 16.44
N LEU A 234 -2.88 -21.72 16.43
CA LEU A 234 -2.18 -20.88 15.45
C LEU A 234 -1.58 -21.75 14.34
N PRO A 235 -1.19 -21.17 13.19
CA PRO A 235 -0.72 -21.94 12.04
C PRO A 235 0.49 -22.86 12.31
N LYS A 236 1.41 -22.41 13.17
CA LYS A 236 2.66 -23.15 13.47
C LYS A 236 2.60 -23.89 14.81
N GLU A 237 1.72 -23.51 15.73
CA GLU A 237 1.61 -24.07 17.06
C GLU A 237 0.31 -23.67 17.76
N ASP A 238 -0.08 -24.40 18.78
CA ASP A 238 -1.16 -24.00 19.69
C ASP A 238 -0.62 -23.09 20.80
N ILE A 239 -1.41 -22.12 21.21
CA ILE A 239 -1.11 -21.26 22.35
C ILE A 239 -2.24 -21.31 23.38
N TRP A 240 -1.88 -21.09 24.65
CA TRP A 240 -2.83 -20.91 25.73
C TRP A 240 -2.94 -19.44 26.11
N LEU A 241 -4.17 -18.92 26.13
CA LEU A 241 -4.47 -17.66 26.79
C LEU A 241 -4.55 -17.86 28.29
N LEU A 242 -3.78 -17.09 29.03
CA LEU A 242 -3.69 -17.16 30.48
C LEU A 242 -3.85 -15.74 31.08
N PRO A 243 -4.42 -15.62 32.29
CA PRO A 243 -4.60 -14.33 32.95
C PRO A 243 -3.28 -13.83 33.57
N SER A 244 -2.27 -13.71 32.71
CA SER A 244 -0.92 -13.31 33.10
C SER A 244 -0.59 -11.90 32.59
N LYS A 245 -0.06 -11.08 33.50
CA LYS A 245 0.48 -9.76 33.16
C LYS A 245 2.02 -9.85 33.14
N PRO A 246 2.71 -9.29 32.15
CA PRO A 246 2.28 -8.53 30.98
C PRO A 246 1.94 -9.39 29.74
N LYS A 247 2.30 -10.67 29.72
CA LYS A 247 2.08 -11.59 28.60
C LYS A 247 0.93 -12.54 28.92
N PHE A 248 -0.12 -12.52 28.12
CA PHE A 248 -1.28 -13.41 28.25
C PHE A 248 -1.17 -14.73 27.45
N CYS A 249 -0.12 -14.87 26.64
CA CYS A 249 0.22 -16.09 25.90
C CYS A 249 1.72 -16.15 25.64
N ALA A 250 2.24 -17.33 25.33
CA ALA A 250 3.63 -17.52 24.88
C ALA A 250 3.71 -18.61 23.83
N THR A 251 4.61 -18.44 22.86
CA THR A 251 4.97 -19.44 21.85
C THR A 251 6.11 -20.33 22.35
N LYS A 252 6.31 -21.50 21.72
CA LYS A 252 7.42 -22.42 22.03
C LYS A 252 8.78 -21.69 22.02
N ARG A 253 9.00 -20.80 21.04
CA ARG A 253 10.22 -20.00 21.00
C ARG A 253 10.40 -19.12 22.23
N GLN A 254 9.35 -18.45 22.66
CA GLN A 254 9.38 -17.58 23.86
C GLN A 254 9.55 -18.40 25.14
N LEU A 255 9.04 -19.62 25.17
CA LEU A 255 9.26 -20.57 26.27
C LEU A 255 10.70 -21.07 26.31
N ALA A 256 11.35 -21.24 25.17
CA ALA A 256 12.75 -21.66 25.10
C ALA A 256 13.74 -20.60 25.63
N THR A 257 13.46 -19.31 25.42
CA THR A 257 14.35 -18.23 25.87
C THR A 257 13.93 -17.60 27.19
N ARG A 258 12.62 -17.54 27.45
CA ARG A 258 11.99 -16.85 28.59
C ARG A 258 12.55 -15.43 28.85
N GLU A 259 12.99 -14.79 27.77
CA GLU A 259 13.41 -13.40 27.80
C GLU A 259 12.25 -12.50 28.25
N ASP A 260 12.55 -11.45 28.99
CA ASP A 260 11.59 -10.46 29.51
C ASP A 260 10.46 -11.03 30.39
N TRP A 261 10.66 -12.19 30.98
CA TRP A 261 9.69 -12.76 31.92
C TRP A 261 9.71 -12.03 33.26
N GLY A 262 8.56 -11.47 33.63
CA GLY A 262 8.34 -10.90 34.96
C GLY A 262 7.96 -11.98 36.00
N VAL A 263 7.97 -11.58 37.27
CA VAL A 263 7.78 -12.48 38.43
C VAL A 263 6.49 -13.32 38.31
N GLY A 264 5.38 -12.74 37.88
CA GLY A 264 4.09 -13.44 37.82
C GLY A 264 3.98 -14.49 36.71
N GLN A 265 4.87 -14.47 35.72
CA GLN A 265 4.77 -15.37 34.56
C GLN A 265 5.31 -16.76 34.83
N TRP A 266 6.22 -16.90 35.81
CA TRP A 266 6.80 -18.19 36.19
C TRP A 266 5.79 -19.16 36.83
N ALA A 267 4.67 -18.64 37.33
CA ALA A 267 3.59 -19.45 37.86
C ALA A 267 2.75 -20.17 36.79
N TRP A 268 2.90 -19.80 35.50
CA TRP A 268 2.07 -20.34 34.43
C TRP A 268 2.85 -21.27 33.55
N ASP A 269 2.28 -22.44 33.29
CA ASP A 269 2.68 -23.32 32.21
C ASP A 269 1.91 -22.94 30.93
N PHE A 270 2.59 -22.27 30.00
CA PHE A 270 2.02 -21.88 28.73
C PHE A 270 1.95 -23.02 27.68
N GLU A 271 2.55 -24.18 27.95
CA GLU A 271 2.46 -25.36 27.08
C GLU A 271 1.19 -26.16 27.38
N THR A 272 0.85 -26.31 28.64
CA THR A 272 -0.30 -27.11 29.09
C THR A 272 -1.51 -26.25 29.48
N GLY A 273 -1.34 -24.96 29.64
CA GLY A 273 -2.39 -24.06 30.09
C GLY A 273 -2.70 -24.17 31.59
N THR A 274 -1.76 -24.64 32.41
CA THR A 274 -1.96 -24.88 33.84
C THR A 274 -1.13 -23.94 34.71
N ILE A 275 -1.34 -24.04 36.03
CA ILE A 275 -0.50 -23.34 37.00
C ILE A 275 0.60 -24.32 37.44
N ASN A 276 1.86 -23.89 37.30
CA ASN A 276 3.04 -24.63 37.69
C ASN A 276 3.02 -25.01 39.19
N SER A 277 3.53 -26.19 39.53
CA SER A 277 3.80 -26.58 40.89
C SER A 277 4.94 -25.73 41.47
N HIS A 278 5.10 -25.77 42.81
CA HIS A 278 6.22 -25.11 43.47
C HIS A 278 7.57 -25.65 42.98
N HIS A 279 7.67 -26.97 42.76
CA HIS A 279 8.88 -27.61 42.27
C HIS A 279 9.21 -27.11 40.85
N ASP A 280 8.23 -27.12 39.93
CA ASP A 280 8.43 -26.68 38.54
C ASP A 280 8.88 -25.23 38.45
N ILE A 281 8.26 -24.32 39.25
CA ILE A 281 8.68 -22.92 39.30
C ILE A 281 10.15 -22.81 39.72
N VAL A 282 10.57 -23.56 40.73
CA VAL A 282 11.94 -23.51 41.26
C VAL A 282 12.94 -24.02 40.21
N GLU A 283 12.65 -25.15 39.60
CA GLU A 283 13.55 -25.75 38.60
C GLU A 283 13.65 -24.90 37.33
N ILE A 284 12.51 -24.45 36.78
CA ILE A 284 12.48 -23.56 35.62
C ILE A 284 13.20 -22.24 35.92
N TYR A 285 12.96 -21.67 37.09
CA TYR A 285 13.59 -20.40 37.47
C TYR A 285 15.11 -20.53 37.61
N LYS A 286 15.62 -21.61 38.22
CA LYS A 286 17.06 -21.90 38.30
C LYS A 286 17.69 -22.00 36.91
N LEU A 287 17.03 -22.69 35.98
CA LEU A 287 17.53 -22.89 34.63
C LEU A 287 17.75 -21.56 33.89
N PHE A 288 16.80 -20.62 34.00
CA PHE A 288 16.85 -19.36 33.25
C PHE A 288 17.44 -18.18 34.05
N LYS A 289 17.65 -18.29 35.35
CA LYS A 289 18.20 -17.24 36.22
C LYS A 289 19.51 -17.64 36.89
N GLN A 290 20.37 -18.35 36.16
CA GLN A 290 21.75 -18.69 36.60
C GLN A 290 21.81 -19.40 37.97
N GLY A 291 20.95 -20.37 38.21
CA GLY A 291 20.91 -21.14 39.45
C GLY A 291 20.24 -20.47 40.63
N ARG A 292 19.76 -19.22 40.48
CA ARG A 292 19.02 -18.52 41.55
C ARG A 292 17.69 -19.18 41.84
N LYS A 293 17.27 -19.17 43.08
CA LYS A 293 15.92 -19.61 43.48
C LYS A 293 14.96 -18.42 43.52
N PRO A 294 13.67 -18.60 43.18
CA PRO A 294 12.67 -17.55 43.33
C PRO A 294 12.40 -17.29 44.83
N GLU A 295 12.38 -16.03 45.23
CA GLU A 295 12.16 -15.66 46.63
C GLU A 295 10.79 -16.07 47.19
N ASN A 296 9.74 -16.10 46.34
CA ASN A 296 8.35 -16.27 46.76
C ASN A 296 7.52 -17.15 45.80
N ALA A 297 7.99 -18.37 45.45
CA ALA A 297 7.27 -19.25 44.52
C ALA A 297 5.83 -19.62 44.97
N LYS A 298 5.64 -19.83 46.30
CA LYS A 298 4.30 -20.08 46.87
C LYS A 298 3.35 -18.92 46.66
N GLN A 299 3.86 -17.67 46.83
CA GLN A 299 3.06 -16.48 46.60
C GLN A 299 2.72 -16.28 45.12
N MET A 300 3.63 -16.63 44.21
CA MET A 300 3.36 -16.61 42.76
C MET A 300 2.18 -17.52 42.40
N ILE A 301 2.16 -18.76 42.93
CA ILE A 301 1.07 -19.70 42.72
C ILE A 301 -0.26 -19.17 43.30
N LEU A 302 -0.23 -18.61 44.51
CA LEU A 302 -1.43 -18.05 45.13
C LEU A 302 -1.99 -16.88 44.30
N ASN A 303 -1.10 -16.00 43.81
CA ASN A 303 -1.48 -14.88 42.97
C ASN A 303 -2.03 -15.33 41.63
N ALA A 304 -1.45 -16.37 41.01
CA ALA A 304 -1.96 -16.96 39.76
C ALA A 304 -3.37 -17.56 39.96
N LYS A 305 -3.61 -18.30 41.05
CA LYS A 305 -4.95 -18.84 41.37
C LYS A 305 -5.97 -17.71 41.58
N LYS A 306 -5.60 -16.66 42.34
CA LYS A 306 -6.48 -15.48 42.52
C LYS A 306 -6.76 -14.76 41.21
N ALA A 307 -5.73 -14.58 40.35
CA ALA A 307 -5.89 -13.97 39.02
C ALA A 307 -6.82 -14.79 38.13
N LEU A 308 -6.68 -16.12 38.14
CA LEU A 308 -7.54 -17.03 37.36
C LEU A 308 -9.00 -16.93 37.79
N ALA A 309 -9.28 -16.96 39.11
CA ALA A 309 -10.63 -16.80 39.65
C ALA A 309 -11.22 -15.44 39.26
N TYR A 310 -10.50 -14.37 39.54
CA TYR A 310 -10.92 -12.99 39.29
C TYR A 310 -11.24 -12.75 37.77
N GLU A 311 -10.34 -13.18 36.89
CA GLU A 311 -10.49 -13.00 35.45
C GLU A 311 -11.65 -13.83 34.87
N ASN A 312 -11.98 -14.97 35.49
CA ASN A 312 -13.09 -15.83 35.09
C ASN A 312 -14.46 -15.39 35.65
N GLU A 313 -14.47 -14.58 36.69
CA GLU A 313 -15.67 -13.96 37.25
C GLU A 313 -15.97 -12.62 36.58
N ASN A 314 -14.97 -11.96 35.99
CA ASN A 314 -15.08 -10.60 35.47
C ASN A 314 -14.79 -10.54 33.95
N PRO A 315 -15.81 -10.37 33.09
CA PRO A 315 -15.62 -10.36 31.64
C PRO A 315 -14.99 -9.06 31.09
N LYS A 316 -14.86 -8.01 31.91
CA LYS A 316 -14.36 -6.68 31.48
C LYS A 316 -12.94 -6.35 31.96
N THR A 317 -12.13 -7.36 32.21
CA THR A 317 -10.77 -7.17 32.75
C THR A 317 -9.79 -6.59 31.73
N LEU A 318 -8.67 -6.04 32.22
CA LEU A 318 -7.61 -5.50 31.40
C LEU A 318 -6.99 -6.56 30.47
N THR A 319 -6.87 -7.81 30.92
CA THR A 319 -6.32 -8.91 30.11
C THR A 319 -7.22 -9.20 28.94
N ARG A 320 -8.54 -9.29 29.14
CA ARG A 320 -9.51 -9.47 28.06
C ARG A 320 -9.51 -8.30 27.08
N GLN A 321 -9.37 -7.06 27.58
CA GLN A 321 -9.24 -5.87 26.73
C GLN A 321 -7.96 -5.91 25.87
N LYS A 322 -6.83 -6.40 26.40
CA LYS A 322 -5.59 -6.60 25.62
C LYS A 322 -5.77 -7.60 24.50
N ILE A 323 -6.43 -8.73 24.79
CA ILE A 323 -6.74 -9.77 23.79
C ILE A 323 -7.66 -9.19 22.70
N ALA A 324 -8.73 -8.50 23.07
CA ALA A 324 -9.65 -7.84 22.15
C ALA A 324 -8.96 -6.76 21.30
N SER A 325 -8.06 -5.97 21.89
CA SER A 325 -7.27 -4.95 21.17
C SER A 325 -6.33 -5.57 20.15
N LEU A 326 -5.68 -6.70 20.48
CA LEU A 326 -4.83 -7.41 19.53
C LEU A 326 -5.66 -8.07 18.41
N ALA A 327 -6.84 -8.61 18.73
CA ALA A 327 -7.77 -9.11 17.73
C ALA A 327 -8.24 -8.00 16.77
N ASN A 328 -8.55 -6.81 17.30
CA ASN A 328 -8.85 -5.64 16.46
C ASN A 328 -7.69 -5.30 15.51
N LYS A 329 -6.44 -5.35 15.98
CA LYS A 329 -5.24 -5.14 15.15
C LYS A 329 -5.10 -6.20 14.06
N CYS A 330 -5.34 -7.47 14.37
CA CYS A 330 -5.38 -8.54 13.37
C CYS A 330 -6.45 -8.29 12.31
N PHE A 331 -7.64 -7.84 12.72
CA PHE A 331 -8.69 -7.49 11.77
C PHE A 331 -8.28 -6.38 10.81
N LEU A 332 -7.53 -5.37 11.26
CA LEU A 332 -7.02 -4.33 10.35
C LEU A 332 -6.21 -4.93 9.20
N VAL A 333 -5.31 -5.88 9.49
CA VAL A 333 -4.55 -6.58 8.44
C VAL A 333 -5.48 -7.32 7.49
N LEU A 334 -6.40 -8.12 8.03
CA LEU A 334 -7.37 -8.90 7.25
C LEU A 334 -8.25 -7.99 6.37
N PHE A 335 -8.65 -6.83 6.89
CA PHE A 335 -9.47 -5.87 6.16
C PHE A 335 -8.72 -5.22 5.00
N PHE A 336 -7.49 -4.73 5.22
CA PHE A 336 -6.67 -4.16 4.15
C PHE A 336 -6.33 -5.20 3.07
N ALA A 337 -6.00 -6.42 3.47
CA ALA A 337 -5.72 -7.51 2.55
C ALA A 337 -6.95 -7.88 1.70
N ASN A 338 -8.14 -7.94 2.32
CA ASN A 338 -9.36 -8.32 1.62
C ASN A 338 -9.89 -7.24 0.68
N THR A 339 -9.88 -5.98 1.13
CA THR A 339 -10.47 -4.85 0.38
C THR A 339 -9.51 -4.17 -0.58
N GLY A 340 -8.20 -4.19 -0.31
CA GLY A 340 -7.22 -3.36 -1.03
C GLY A 340 -7.47 -1.85 -0.93
N ILE A 341 -8.29 -1.41 0.03
CA ILE A 341 -8.69 0.00 0.19
C ILE A 341 -7.49 0.91 0.43
N ASN A 342 -7.52 2.12 -0.10
CA ASN A 342 -6.50 3.12 0.18
C ASN A 342 -6.51 3.52 1.66
N PHE A 343 -5.32 3.72 2.26
CA PHE A 343 -5.19 4.08 3.68
C PHE A 343 -6.01 5.30 4.07
N THR A 344 -6.00 6.36 3.27
CA THR A 344 -6.75 7.60 3.57
C THR A 344 -8.26 7.36 3.55
N GLN A 345 -8.75 6.53 2.63
CA GLN A 345 -10.16 6.13 2.58
C GLN A 345 -10.52 5.28 3.79
N ALA A 346 -9.69 4.27 4.12
CA ALA A 346 -9.89 3.40 5.27
C ALA A 346 -9.91 4.18 6.59
N LYS A 347 -8.95 5.11 6.79
CA LYS A 347 -8.88 5.97 7.97
C LYS A 347 -10.16 6.80 8.18
N ASN A 348 -10.72 7.32 7.08
CA ASN A 348 -11.88 8.20 7.10
C ASN A 348 -13.20 7.45 6.85
N LEU A 349 -13.17 6.13 6.84
CA LEU A 349 -14.35 5.30 6.59
C LEU A 349 -15.30 5.40 7.79
N ARG A 350 -16.34 6.21 7.64
CA ARG A 350 -17.38 6.36 8.66
C ARG A 350 -18.23 5.10 8.73
N TRP A 351 -18.84 4.85 9.87
CA TRP A 351 -19.63 3.65 10.11
C TRP A 351 -21.03 3.99 10.64
N SER A 352 -21.99 3.20 10.20
CA SER A 352 -23.34 3.11 10.76
C SER A 352 -23.68 1.66 11.03
N ASN A 353 -24.38 1.40 12.14
CA ASN A 353 -24.86 0.04 12.46
C ASN A 353 -26.04 -0.41 11.59
N ASP A 354 -26.70 0.53 10.89
CA ASP A 354 -27.73 0.24 9.90
C ASP A 354 -27.07 0.04 8.53
N TYR A 355 -26.84 -1.22 8.17
CA TYR A 355 -26.18 -1.62 6.92
C TYR A 355 -26.86 -2.79 6.24
N ASN A 356 -26.86 -2.78 4.91
CA ASN A 356 -27.37 -3.84 4.07
C ASN A 356 -26.22 -4.56 3.34
N VAL A 357 -26.37 -5.87 3.17
CA VAL A 357 -25.43 -6.69 2.40
C VAL A 357 -26.12 -7.16 1.12
N LYS A 358 -25.63 -6.71 -0.03
CA LYS A 358 -26.09 -7.15 -1.35
C LYS A 358 -25.09 -8.12 -1.97
N THR A 359 -25.60 -9.08 -2.75
CA THR A 359 -24.73 -9.94 -3.57
C THR A 359 -24.22 -9.11 -4.75
N SER A 360 -22.93 -9.15 -4.96
CA SER A 360 -22.24 -8.61 -6.14
C SER A 360 -21.81 -9.76 -7.04
N ASN A 361 -21.44 -9.46 -8.28
CA ASN A 361 -20.90 -10.46 -9.21
C ASN A 361 -19.53 -11.00 -8.74
N PHE A 362 -19.09 -12.10 -9.32
CA PHE A 362 -17.76 -12.69 -9.10
C PHE A 362 -17.39 -13.05 -7.66
N GLY A 363 -18.38 -13.50 -6.85
CA GLY A 363 -18.10 -13.96 -5.48
C GLY A 363 -17.80 -12.85 -4.46
N PHE A 364 -18.17 -11.60 -4.77
CA PHE A 364 -18.08 -10.48 -3.85
C PHE A 364 -19.43 -10.13 -3.23
N LYS A 365 -19.38 -9.45 -2.09
CA LYS A 365 -20.52 -8.84 -1.40
C LYS A 365 -20.28 -7.35 -1.25
N SER A 366 -21.34 -6.58 -1.43
CA SER A 366 -21.35 -5.15 -1.19
C SER A 366 -22.03 -4.86 0.13
N VAL A 367 -21.31 -4.23 1.06
CA VAL A 367 -21.84 -3.72 2.33
C VAL A 367 -22.17 -2.25 2.13
N LYS A 368 -23.47 -1.92 2.08
CA LYS A 368 -23.98 -0.56 1.85
C LYS A 368 -24.60 -0.01 3.12
N TYR A 369 -24.29 1.24 3.45
CA TYR A 369 -24.87 1.95 4.58
C TYR A 369 -24.77 3.46 4.40
N ARG A 370 -25.54 4.21 5.20
CA ARG A 370 -25.48 5.68 5.22
C ARG A 370 -24.81 6.18 6.48
N ALA A 371 -23.84 7.06 6.31
CA ALA A 371 -23.18 7.73 7.43
C ALA A 371 -23.04 9.24 7.13
N GLN A 372 -23.57 10.08 8.01
CA GLN A 372 -23.61 11.54 7.85
C GLN A 372 -24.20 12.00 6.50
N GLY A 373 -25.31 11.39 6.09
CA GLY A 373 -26.02 11.72 4.86
C GLY A 373 -25.39 11.21 3.57
N LYS A 374 -24.23 10.54 3.62
CA LYS A 374 -23.57 9.96 2.46
C LYS A 374 -23.73 8.46 2.41
N GLU A 375 -24.02 7.94 1.23
CA GLU A 375 -24.00 6.50 0.98
C GLU A 375 -22.55 6.02 0.88
N ILE A 376 -22.21 4.96 1.62
CA ILE A 376 -20.91 4.33 1.65
C ILE A 376 -21.07 2.88 1.21
N GLU A 377 -20.20 2.43 0.33
CA GLU A 377 -20.15 1.06 -0.15
C GLU A 377 -18.75 0.47 0.07
N ILE A 378 -18.72 -0.71 0.67
CA ILE A 378 -17.51 -1.50 0.86
C ILE A 378 -17.69 -2.83 0.14
N VAL A 379 -16.80 -3.12 -0.81
CA VAL A 379 -16.80 -4.42 -1.51
C VAL A 379 -15.84 -5.37 -0.82
N ILE A 380 -16.35 -6.54 -0.41
CA ILE A 380 -15.59 -7.59 0.27
C ILE A 380 -15.82 -8.94 -0.41
N ALA A 381 -14.85 -9.85 -0.31
CA ALA A 381 -15.06 -11.23 -0.76
C ALA A 381 -16.18 -11.88 0.06
N SER A 382 -17.00 -12.72 -0.57
CA SER A 382 -18.13 -13.38 0.11
C SER A 382 -17.68 -14.18 1.33
N GLN A 383 -16.53 -14.84 1.25
CA GLN A 383 -15.93 -15.61 2.35
C GLN A 383 -15.49 -14.71 3.53
N PHE A 384 -15.23 -13.43 3.28
CA PHE A 384 -14.82 -12.48 4.32
C PHE A 384 -16.00 -11.93 5.13
N LEU A 385 -17.23 -12.07 4.65
CA LEU A 385 -18.42 -11.53 5.30
C LEU A 385 -18.59 -12.03 6.74
N ALA A 386 -18.32 -13.30 7.01
CA ALA A 386 -18.38 -13.87 8.36
C ALA A 386 -17.37 -13.19 9.30
N THR A 387 -16.13 -12.99 8.84
CA THR A 387 -15.08 -12.28 9.57
C THR A 387 -15.47 -10.82 9.83
N PHE A 388 -16.05 -10.14 8.83
CA PHE A 388 -16.54 -8.78 8.95
C PHE A 388 -17.67 -8.66 9.98
N LYS A 389 -18.67 -9.55 9.96
CA LYS A 389 -19.76 -9.56 10.95
C LYS A 389 -19.23 -9.80 12.38
N LYS A 390 -18.29 -10.73 12.53
CA LYS A 390 -17.61 -10.99 13.82
C LYS A 390 -16.84 -9.75 14.30
N TYR A 391 -16.20 -9.01 13.39
CA TYR A 391 -15.56 -7.74 13.72
C TYR A 391 -16.55 -6.69 14.22
N ILE A 392 -17.73 -6.57 13.63
CA ILE A 392 -18.73 -5.61 14.10
C ILE A 392 -19.16 -5.91 15.54
N GLN A 393 -19.26 -7.19 15.92
CA GLN A 393 -19.52 -7.60 17.30
C GLN A 393 -18.35 -7.21 18.22
N LEU A 394 -17.10 -7.53 17.80
CA LEU A 394 -15.88 -7.16 18.55
C LEU A 394 -15.78 -5.63 18.71
N ARG A 395 -16.09 -4.87 17.66
CA ARG A 395 -16.12 -3.41 17.69
C ARG A 395 -17.07 -2.89 18.76
N ARG A 396 -18.30 -3.42 18.84
CA ARG A 396 -19.29 -3.06 19.86
C ARG A 396 -18.77 -3.37 21.27
N LEU A 397 -18.18 -4.54 21.45
CA LEU A 397 -17.58 -4.94 22.73
C LEU A 397 -16.46 -3.99 23.17
N ILE A 398 -15.53 -3.62 22.27
CA ILE A 398 -14.38 -2.74 22.60
C ILE A 398 -14.84 -1.30 22.87
N LEU A 399 -15.76 -0.79 22.08
CA LEU A 399 -16.27 0.57 22.21
C LEU A 399 -17.27 0.72 23.36
N GLN A 400 -17.91 -0.38 23.74
CA GLN A 400 -19.00 -0.39 24.73
C GLN A 400 -20.14 0.56 24.25
N GLU A 401 -20.57 1.48 25.06
CA GLU A 401 -21.61 2.46 24.74
C GLU A 401 -21.07 3.73 24.06
N ASN A 402 -19.74 3.83 23.88
CA ASN A 402 -19.15 5.01 23.23
C ASN A 402 -19.45 5.03 21.75
N ASP A 403 -20.08 6.08 21.28
CA ASP A 403 -20.27 6.31 19.84
C ASP A 403 -18.95 6.78 19.21
N TYR A 404 -18.46 5.99 18.28
CA TYR A 404 -17.24 6.31 17.52
C TYR A 404 -17.55 6.30 16.02
N PRO A 405 -17.34 7.43 15.33
CA PRO A 405 -17.90 7.62 14.00
C PRO A 405 -17.20 6.85 12.87
N PHE A 406 -16.04 6.23 13.13
CA PHE A 406 -15.29 5.52 12.09
C PHE A 406 -15.38 4.01 12.26
N LEU A 407 -15.35 3.27 11.13
CA LEU A 407 -15.35 1.81 11.12
C LEU A 407 -14.09 1.27 11.81
N LEU A 408 -12.92 1.75 11.37
CA LEU A 408 -11.62 1.30 11.85
C LEU A 408 -11.07 2.27 12.89
N PHE A 409 -10.49 1.71 13.95
CA PHE A 409 -9.99 2.48 15.08
C PHE A 409 -8.90 1.74 15.81
N ILE A 410 -8.23 2.45 16.73
CA ILE A 410 -7.35 1.88 17.74
C ILE A 410 -7.79 2.34 19.11
N LYS A 411 -7.92 1.38 20.01
CA LYS A 411 -8.14 1.60 21.43
C LYS A 411 -7.17 0.73 22.24
N GLU A 412 -6.33 1.38 23.04
CA GLU A 412 -5.42 0.67 23.91
C GLU A 412 -6.19 0.15 25.12
N ALA A 413 -5.83 -1.04 25.59
CA ALA A 413 -6.43 -1.64 26.79
C ALA A 413 -6.19 -0.74 28.01
N GLY A 414 -7.23 -0.54 28.81
CA GLY A 414 -7.20 0.32 30.00
C GLY A 414 -7.22 1.82 29.71
N LYS A 415 -7.39 2.24 28.45
CA LYS A 415 -7.55 3.65 28.11
C LYS A 415 -8.96 3.92 27.54
N ASP A 416 -9.55 5.02 27.93
CA ASP A 416 -10.87 5.42 27.43
C ASP A 416 -10.81 6.01 26.03
N LYS A 417 -9.66 6.61 25.67
CA LYS A 417 -9.49 7.31 24.40
C LYS A 417 -9.44 6.34 23.22
N THR A 418 -10.38 6.51 22.30
CA THR A 418 -10.40 5.85 20.99
C THR A 418 -9.79 6.79 19.95
N ASN A 419 -8.88 6.28 19.12
CA ASN A 419 -8.18 7.05 18.11
C ASN A 419 -8.43 6.48 16.71
N GLN A 420 -8.37 7.37 15.70
CA GLN A 420 -8.27 6.91 14.31
C GLN A 420 -6.98 6.11 14.09
N ILE A 421 -7.01 5.22 13.10
CA ILE A 421 -5.81 4.47 12.70
C ILE A 421 -4.71 5.44 12.21
N PRO A 422 -3.50 5.41 12.80
CA PRO A 422 -2.39 6.27 12.39
C PRO A 422 -1.76 5.78 11.08
N SER A 423 -1.05 6.65 10.38
CA SER A 423 -0.18 6.24 9.28
C SER A 423 0.88 5.25 9.82
N GLY A 424 1.16 4.20 9.05
CA GLY A 424 2.08 3.15 9.50
C GLY A 424 1.48 2.15 10.50
N ILE A 425 0.14 2.11 10.66
CA ILE A 425 -0.54 1.19 11.58
C ILE A 425 -0.14 -0.27 11.35
N LEU A 426 -0.04 -0.73 10.09
CA LEU A 426 0.31 -2.13 9.81
C LEU A 426 1.73 -2.46 10.25
N ARG A 427 2.67 -1.52 10.15
CA ARG A 427 4.02 -1.66 10.71
C ARG A 427 3.98 -1.86 12.23
N GLN A 428 3.15 -1.07 12.91
CA GLN A 428 2.97 -1.23 14.36
C GLN A 428 2.33 -2.59 14.69
N VAL A 429 1.31 -2.99 13.94
CA VAL A 429 0.66 -4.30 14.12
C VAL A 429 1.66 -5.44 13.91
N THR A 430 2.47 -5.39 12.84
CA THR A 430 3.50 -6.42 12.60
C THR A 430 4.51 -6.50 13.75
N ARG A 431 4.94 -5.36 14.31
CA ARG A 431 5.81 -5.36 15.50
C ARG A 431 5.14 -6.01 16.72
N ASP A 432 3.86 -5.72 16.93
CA ASP A 432 3.11 -6.31 18.05
C ASP A 432 2.95 -7.82 17.85
N LEU A 433 2.67 -8.28 16.61
CA LEU A 433 2.57 -9.70 16.27
C LEU A 433 3.93 -10.43 16.37
N ARG A 434 5.02 -9.80 15.93
CA ARG A 434 6.39 -10.34 16.10
C ARG A 434 6.75 -10.52 17.57
N ARG A 435 6.35 -9.58 18.40
CA ARG A 435 6.58 -9.65 19.86
C ARG A 435 5.69 -10.71 20.52
N ALA A 436 4.44 -10.82 20.06
CA ALA A 436 3.48 -11.77 20.66
C ALA A 436 3.69 -13.21 20.16
N PHE A 437 4.06 -13.40 18.91
CA PHE A 437 4.06 -14.71 18.23
C PHE A 437 5.35 -15.02 17.47
N TYR A 438 5.42 -14.66 16.19
CA TYR A 438 6.50 -15.07 15.27
C TYR A 438 7.38 -13.88 14.88
N SER A 439 8.66 -13.94 15.24
CA SER A 439 9.62 -12.86 15.00
C SER A 439 9.99 -12.65 13.53
N ASP A 440 9.77 -13.66 12.71
CA ASP A 440 10.10 -13.75 11.28
C ASP A 440 8.99 -13.25 10.34
N LEU A 441 7.83 -12.81 10.88
CA LEU A 441 6.76 -12.26 10.06
C LEU A 441 7.26 -11.08 9.21
N GLU A 442 6.99 -11.10 7.93
CA GLU A 442 7.27 -9.97 7.05
C GLU A 442 6.35 -8.78 7.34
N GLU A 443 6.91 -7.58 7.17
CA GLU A 443 6.15 -6.34 7.26
C GLU A 443 5.52 -6.04 5.90
N ILE A 444 4.20 -6.09 5.84
CA ILE A 444 3.43 -5.75 4.63
C ILE A 444 2.65 -4.47 4.89
N ASN A 445 2.97 -3.41 4.17
CA ASN A 445 2.31 -2.12 4.31
C ASN A 445 0.99 -2.04 3.50
N THR A 446 0.22 -0.97 3.68
CA THR A 446 -1.09 -0.81 3.03
C THR A 446 -1.02 -0.71 1.50
N ARG A 447 0.10 -0.20 0.95
CA ARG A 447 0.30 -0.11 -0.51
C ARG A 447 0.59 -1.49 -1.09
N GLU A 448 1.40 -2.29 -0.39
CA GLU A 448 1.73 -3.67 -0.78
C GLU A 448 0.48 -4.56 -0.73
N TRP A 449 -0.36 -4.46 0.31
CA TRP A 449 -1.65 -5.14 0.35
C TRP A 449 -2.55 -4.74 -0.83
N ARG A 450 -2.58 -3.45 -1.17
CA ARG A 450 -3.33 -2.97 -2.33
C ARG A 450 -2.76 -3.51 -3.64
N ALA A 451 -1.43 -3.53 -3.80
CA ALA A 451 -0.77 -4.10 -4.97
C ALA A 451 -1.09 -5.60 -5.10
N LYS A 452 -1.01 -6.36 -4.00
CA LYS A 452 -1.37 -7.79 -3.99
C LYS A 452 -2.85 -8.03 -4.32
N LYS A 453 -3.75 -7.22 -3.75
CA LYS A 453 -5.18 -7.31 -4.07
C LYS A 453 -5.47 -6.94 -5.52
N SER A 454 -4.79 -5.93 -6.05
CA SER A 454 -4.88 -5.54 -7.46
C SER A 454 -4.46 -6.69 -8.37
N ASP A 455 -3.29 -7.27 -8.12
CA ASP A 455 -2.77 -8.43 -8.84
C ASP A 455 -3.75 -9.62 -8.81
N PHE A 456 -4.26 -9.96 -7.63
CA PHE A 456 -5.27 -11.02 -7.49
C PHE A 456 -6.54 -10.74 -8.31
N LEU A 457 -7.09 -9.53 -8.22
CA LEU A 457 -8.32 -9.16 -8.92
C LEU A 457 -8.13 -9.18 -10.44
N ILE A 458 -7.00 -8.66 -10.92
CA ILE A 458 -6.66 -8.64 -12.33
C ILE A 458 -6.58 -10.05 -12.92
N ARG A 459 -6.06 -11.02 -12.15
CA ARG A 459 -5.97 -12.43 -12.57
C ARG A 459 -7.31 -13.16 -12.50
N THR A 460 -8.21 -12.76 -11.60
CA THR A 460 -9.46 -13.49 -11.33
C THR A 460 -10.71 -12.82 -11.88
N THR A 461 -10.63 -11.55 -12.29
CA THR A 461 -11.74 -10.76 -12.83
C THR A 461 -11.29 -9.96 -14.05
N ASP A 462 -12.17 -9.14 -14.60
CA ASP A 462 -11.83 -8.18 -15.65
C ASP A 462 -11.34 -6.84 -15.07
N ILE A 463 -10.73 -6.01 -15.95
CA ILE A 463 -10.15 -4.72 -15.58
C ILE A 463 -11.21 -3.74 -15.06
N GLN A 464 -12.39 -3.75 -15.65
CA GLN A 464 -13.48 -2.85 -15.26
C GLN A 464 -13.99 -3.20 -13.87
N THR A 465 -14.19 -4.48 -13.57
CA THR A 465 -14.56 -5.00 -12.25
C THR A 465 -13.48 -4.70 -11.22
N THR A 466 -12.20 -4.89 -11.58
CA THR A 466 -11.05 -4.55 -10.71
C THR A 466 -11.02 -3.05 -10.40
N ALA A 467 -11.20 -2.20 -11.41
CA ALA A 467 -11.24 -0.75 -11.22
C ALA A 467 -12.38 -0.33 -10.29
N MET A 468 -13.55 -0.91 -10.45
CA MET A 468 -14.71 -0.66 -9.60
C MET A 468 -14.46 -1.10 -8.14
N ILE A 469 -13.94 -2.33 -7.93
CA ILE A 469 -13.67 -2.86 -6.57
C ILE A 469 -12.62 -2.03 -5.84
N LEU A 470 -11.54 -1.66 -6.53
CA LEU A 470 -10.44 -0.88 -5.96
C LEU A 470 -10.71 0.63 -5.94
N GLN A 471 -11.84 1.07 -6.51
CA GLN A 471 -12.17 2.50 -6.67
C GLN A 471 -11.04 3.28 -7.37
N ASN A 472 -10.51 2.68 -8.44
CA ASN A 472 -9.47 3.25 -9.30
C ASN A 472 -10.04 3.59 -10.69
N SER A 473 -9.28 4.38 -11.46
CA SER A 473 -9.52 4.45 -12.91
C SER A 473 -9.04 3.15 -13.59
N GLN A 474 -9.66 2.79 -14.70
CA GLN A 474 -9.23 1.64 -15.52
C GLN A 474 -7.76 1.76 -15.93
N GLU A 475 -7.31 2.96 -16.30
CA GLU A 475 -5.91 3.27 -16.60
C GLU A 475 -4.95 2.93 -15.45
N THR A 476 -5.34 3.24 -14.20
CA THR A 476 -4.54 2.88 -13.01
C THR A 476 -4.46 1.36 -12.82
N VAL A 477 -5.57 0.65 -13.08
CA VAL A 477 -5.60 -0.81 -12.99
C VAL A 477 -4.77 -1.45 -14.08
N MET A 478 -4.84 -0.92 -15.31
CA MET A 478 -4.03 -1.41 -16.42
C MET A 478 -2.54 -1.27 -16.17
N ARG A 479 -2.11 -0.13 -15.62
CA ARG A 479 -0.70 0.03 -15.19
C ARG A 479 -0.29 -1.02 -14.16
N ALA A 480 -1.15 -1.28 -13.17
CA ALA A 480 -0.88 -2.30 -12.15
C ALA A 480 -0.87 -3.73 -12.74
N TYR A 481 -1.69 -4.00 -13.77
CA TYR A 481 -1.70 -5.27 -14.50
C TYR A 481 -0.36 -5.57 -15.14
N MET A 482 0.17 -4.59 -15.85
CA MET A 482 1.47 -4.73 -16.52
C MET A 482 2.63 -4.87 -15.53
N GLU A 483 2.43 -4.47 -14.27
CA GLU A 483 3.44 -4.53 -13.20
C GLU A 483 3.41 -5.84 -12.42
N GLY A 484 2.21 -6.41 -12.14
CA GLY A 484 2.06 -7.63 -11.32
C GLY A 484 2.51 -8.90 -12.03
N SER A 485 2.27 -8.99 -13.35
CA SER A 485 2.66 -10.15 -14.15
C SER A 485 4.18 -10.36 -14.27
N GLU A 486 4.97 -9.30 -14.06
CA GLU A 486 6.44 -9.35 -14.18
C GLU A 486 7.14 -10.19 -13.12
N GLN A 487 6.68 -10.11 -11.87
CA GLN A 487 7.40 -10.69 -10.73
C GLN A 487 7.19 -12.19 -10.61
N ASP A 488 5.97 -12.64 -10.87
CA ASP A 488 5.68 -14.07 -10.81
C ASP A 488 6.35 -14.80 -11.99
N HIS A 489 6.41 -14.16 -13.16
CA HIS A 489 7.14 -14.71 -14.30
C HIS A 489 8.65 -14.77 -14.11
N ALA A 490 9.26 -13.77 -13.47
CA ALA A 490 10.72 -13.75 -13.26
C ALA A 490 11.20 -14.81 -12.27
N SER A 491 10.43 -15.10 -11.22
CA SER A 491 10.80 -16.10 -10.21
C SER A 491 10.58 -17.55 -10.69
N GLU A 492 9.55 -17.79 -11.49
CA GLU A 492 9.26 -19.11 -12.08
C GLU A 492 10.18 -19.43 -13.27
N LEU A 493 10.55 -18.43 -14.06
CA LEU A 493 11.41 -18.55 -15.24
C LEU A 493 12.82 -19.08 -14.94
N SER A 494 13.44 -18.69 -13.83
CA SER A 494 14.82 -19.10 -13.51
C SER A 494 14.95 -20.61 -13.23
N ASN A 495 13.88 -21.25 -12.80
CA ASN A 495 13.86 -22.69 -12.48
C ASN A 495 13.51 -23.61 -13.67
N TYR A 496 12.87 -23.06 -14.69
CA TYR A 496 12.35 -23.83 -15.83
C TYR A 496 13.33 -24.02 -16.99
N TRP A 497 14.24 -23.06 -17.22
CA TRP A 497 15.19 -23.07 -18.33
C TRP A 497 16.01 -24.35 -18.48
N ARG A 498 16.11 -25.13 -17.43
CA ARG A 498 16.94 -26.34 -17.37
C ARG A 498 16.30 -27.56 -18.03
N ARG A 499 15.01 -27.53 -18.41
CA ARG A 499 14.24 -28.73 -18.80
C ARG A 499 13.48 -28.65 -20.13
N LEU A 500 13.59 -27.53 -20.87
CA LEU A 500 12.69 -27.24 -22.01
C LEU A 500 13.10 -27.80 -23.38
N ASN A 501 14.14 -28.62 -23.49
CA ASN A 501 14.59 -29.11 -24.80
C ASN A 501 13.80 -30.32 -25.35
N GLU A 502 12.80 -30.81 -24.62
CA GLU A 502 12.15 -32.07 -25.03
C GLU A 502 10.65 -31.95 -25.09
N ILE A 503 9.92 -31.80 -25.99
CA ILE A 503 8.47 -32.05 -26.17
C ILE A 503 7.69 -30.90 -26.80
N VAL A 504 7.70 -30.83 -28.11
CA VAL A 504 6.60 -30.26 -28.90
C VAL A 504 5.66 -31.40 -29.29
N HIS A 505 4.53 -31.52 -28.63
CA HIS A 505 3.48 -32.44 -29.02
C HIS A 505 2.67 -31.87 -30.18
N LEU A 506 2.97 -32.31 -31.38
CA LEU A 506 2.15 -32.05 -32.57
C LEU A 506 1.27 -33.28 -32.79
N ASP A 507 -0.02 -33.13 -32.58
CA ASP A 507 -0.97 -34.20 -32.83
C ASP A 507 -1.17 -34.43 -34.31
N ARG A 508 -1.16 -35.70 -34.74
CA ARG A 508 -1.38 -36.10 -36.15
C ARG A 508 -2.82 -36.50 -36.42
N SER A 509 -3.68 -36.49 -35.41
CA SER A 509 -5.07 -36.94 -35.56
C SER A 509 -6.01 -35.76 -35.81
N SER A 510 -6.94 -35.94 -36.69
CA SER A 510 -8.08 -35.09 -37.00
C SER A 510 -9.11 -35.02 -35.87
N ASP A 511 -8.66 -34.94 -34.64
CA ASP A 511 -9.54 -34.92 -33.49
C ASP A 511 -9.99 -33.51 -33.18
N THR A 512 -11.29 -33.33 -33.09
CA THR A 512 -12.05 -32.10 -32.95
C THR A 512 -11.89 -31.50 -31.55
N GLY A 513 -10.73 -30.86 -31.30
CA GLY A 513 -10.56 -30.01 -30.12
C GLY A 513 -11.38 -28.73 -30.24
N GLU A 514 -11.81 -28.16 -29.10
CA GLU A 514 -12.46 -26.84 -29.09
C GLU A 514 -11.45 -25.75 -29.48
N PRO A 515 -11.79 -24.85 -30.43
CA PRO A 515 -10.89 -23.78 -30.84
C PRO A 515 -10.61 -22.80 -29.71
N THR A 516 -9.35 -22.41 -29.56
CA THR A 516 -8.87 -21.38 -28.64
C THR A 516 -8.30 -20.19 -29.42
N SER A 517 -7.93 -19.13 -28.70
CA SER A 517 -7.30 -17.94 -29.29
C SER A 517 -5.89 -18.16 -29.85
N ILE A 518 -5.26 -19.33 -29.59
CA ILE A 518 -3.88 -19.65 -30.03
C ILE A 518 -3.73 -21.05 -30.61
N GLY A 519 -4.82 -21.78 -30.84
CA GLY A 519 -4.84 -23.14 -31.35
C GLY A 519 -6.13 -23.84 -30.97
N ASN A 520 -6.03 -25.09 -30.50
CA ASN A 520 -7.15 -25.91 -30.09
C ASN A 520 -6.90 -26.54 -28.71
N CYS A 521 -7.98 -26.95 -28.01
CA CYS A 521 -7.94 -27.57 -26.70
C CYS A 521 -8.69 -28.90 -26.70
N LYS A 522 -8.06 -29.97 -26.24
CA LYS A 522 -8.68 -31.30 -26.16
C LYS A 522 -9.73 -31.38 -25.05
N ASN A 523 -9.51 -30.69 -23.95
CA ASN A 523 -10.42 -30.71 -22.79
C ASN A 523 -10.41 -29.38 -22.05
N ARG A 524 -11.37 -28.52 -22.38
CA ARG A 524 -11.49 -27.18 -21.81
C ARG A 524 -11.86 -27.24 -20.33
N ASN A 525 -11.36 -26.25 -19.56
CA ASN A 525 -11.55 -26.12 -18.11
C ASN A 525 -10.84 -27.15 -17.23
N THR A 526 -9.97 -27.99 -17.81
CA THR A 526 -9.10 -28.91 -17.07
C THR A 526 -7.63 -28.65 -17.40
N PRO A 527 -7.07 -27.49 -16.98
CA PRO A 527 -5.69 -27.16 -17.32
C PRO A 527 -4.72 -28.11 -16.61
N ILE A 528 -3.84 -28.74 -17.38
CA ILE A 528 -2.81 -29.66 -16.89
C ILE A 528 -1.48 -29.17 -17.45
N ALA A 529 -0.54 -28.85 -16.57
CA ALA A 529 0.80 -28.43 -16.98
C ALA A 529 1.53 -29.57 -17.69
N GLU A 530 2.24 -29.28 -18.80
CA GLU A 530 3.08 -30.26 -19.51
C GLU A 530 4.17 -30.84 -18.61
N SER A 531 4.63 -30.05 -17.61
CA SER A 531 5.57 -30.52 -16.61
C SER A 531 5.34 -29.81 -15.26
N THR A 532 5.83 -30.41 -14.17
CA THR A 532 5.80 -29.80 -12.82
C THR A 532 6.63 -28.51 -12.71
N THR A 533 7.42 -28.19 -13.74
CA THR A 533 8.33 -27.04 -13.81
C THR A 533 8.01 -26.14 -15.00
N SER A 534 6.73 -26.10 -15.43
CA SER A 534 6.27 -25.21 -16.51
C SER A 534 6.49 -23.73 -16.13
N PRO A 535 6.99 -22.84 -17.02
CA PRO A 535 7.25 -21.43 -16.71
C PRO A 535 5.97 -20.66 -16.45
N ILE A 536 4.89 -21.11 -17.10
CA ILE A 536 3.56 -20.52 -16.98
C ILE A 536 2.62 -21.63 -16.55
N THR A 537 1.95 -21.44 -15.41
CA THR A 537 0.90 -22.36 -15.00
C THR A 537 -0.26 -22.25 -15.97
N PRO A 538 -0.68 -23.36 -16.63
CA PRO A 538 -1.81 -23.32 -17.54
C PRO A 538 -3.07 -22.81 -16.84
N ASP A 539 -3.70 -21.81 -17.47
CA ASP A 539 -4.99 -21.26 -17.04
C ASP A 539 -5.86 -21.07 -18.28
N CYS A 540 -7.01 -21.71 -18.33
CA CYS A 540 -7.95 -21.62 -19.45
C CYS A 540 -8.49 -20.19 -19.69
N ARG A 541 -8.22 -19.26 -18.80
CA ARG A 541 -8.58 -17.83 -18.92
C ARG A 541 -7.48 -16.98 -19.56
N GLN A 542 -6.26 -17.52 -19.65
CA GLN A 542 -5.10 -16.84 -20.21
C GLN A 542 -4.61 -17.61 -21.45
N PRO A 543 -4.78 -17.04 -22.65
CA PRO A 543 -4.39 -17.73 -23.88
C PRO A 543 -2.94 -18.22 -23.88
N GLU A 544 -2.04 -17.42 -23.34
CA GLU A 544 -0.61 -17.71 -23.27
C GLU A 544 -0.31 -18.96 -22.45
N GLY A 545 -1.12 -19.24 -21.43
CA GLY A 545 -1.01 -20.44 -20.61
C GLY A 545 -1.31 -21.74 -21.38
N CYS A 546 -2.10 -21.67 -22.44
CA CYS A 546 -2.38 -22.84 -23.28
C CYS A 546 -1.13 -23.39 -23.96
N LEU A 547 -0.14 -22.56 -24.32
CA LEU A 547 1.13 -22.99 -24.93
C LEU A 547 1.94 -23.97 -24.04
N PHE A 548 1.64 -24.03 -22.76
CA PHE A 548 2.31 -24.85 -21.76
C PHE A 548 1.39 -25.90 -21.13
N CYS A 549 0.21 -26.11 -21.75
CA CYS A 549 -0.80 -27.03 -21.27
C CYS A 549 -0.76 -28.36 -22.06
N ASN A 550 -0.84 -29.49 -21.36
CA ASN A 550 -0.90 -30.82 -21.97
C ASN A 550 -2.17 -31.06 -22.82
N GLN A 551 -3.23 -30.26 -22.61
CA GLN A 551 -4.46 -30.29 -23.41
C GLN A 551 -4.38 -29.44 -24.69
N TYR A 552 -3.31 -28.69 -24.89
CA TYR A 552 -3.12 -27.86 -26.07
C TYR A 552 -2.79 -28.69 -27.29
N SER A 553 -3.43 -28.39 -28.40
CA SER A 553 -3.12 -28.95 -29.70
C SER A 553 -3.16 -27.86 -30.77
N ILE A 554 -2.38 -28.03 -31.83
CA ILE A 554 -2.31 -27.11 -32.95
C ILE A 554 -2.39 -27.88 -34.26
N HIS A 555 -3.22 -27.37 -35.16
CA HIS A 555 -3.26 -27.85 -36.52
C HIS A 555 -2.29 -27.01 -37.40
N ALA A 556 -1.68 -27.66 -38.36
CA ALA A 556 -0.80 -26.98 -39.31
C ALA A 556 -1.62 -26.36 -40.46
N ASP A 557 -2.62 -25.53 -40.09
CA ASP A 557 -3.49 -24.83 -41.02
C ASP A 557 -3.34 -23.29 -40.91
N GLU A 558 -3.95 -22.59 -41.87
CA GLU A 558 -3.89 -21.14 -41.93
C GLU A 558 -4.42 -20.45 -40.67
N GLN A 559 -5.51 -20.98 -40.11
CA GLN A 559 -6.16 -20.36 -38.95
C GLN A 559 -5.28 -20.40 -37.70
N ASP A 560 -4.71 -21.58 -37.41
CA ASP A 560 -3.89 -21.75 -36.21
C ASP A 560 -2.53 -21.04 -36.34
N LEU A 561 -1.92 -21.07 -37.55
CA LEU A 561 -0.71 -20.27 -37.82
C LEU A 561 -0.97 -18.78 -37.66
N ARG A 562 -2.12 -18.27 -38.17
CA ARG A 562 -2.51 -16.86 -38.02
C ARG A 562 -2.71 -16.47 -36.57
N LYS A 563 -3.29 -17.33 -35.73
CA LYS A 563 -3.43 -17.09 -34.31
C LYS A 563 -2.07 -16.92 -33.60
N LEU A 564 -1.08 -17.76 -33.94
CA LEU A 564 0.26 -17.67 -33.35
C LEU A 564 1.02 -16.42 -33.81
N HIS A 565 0.98 -16.09 -35.10
CA HIS A 565 1.59 -14.87 -35.64
C HIS A 565 0.91 -13.61 -35.10
N SER A 566 -0.41 -13.63 -34.91
CA SER A 566 -1.14 -12.53 -34.29
C SER A 566 -0.72 -12.28 -32.84
N LEU A 567 -0.49 -13.35 -32.07
CA LEU A 567 0.05 -13.22 -30.71
C LEU A 567 1.47 -12.63 -30.71
N LEU A 568 2.35 -13.08 -31.61
CA LEU A 568 3.69 -12.49 -31.79
C LEU A 568 3.63 -11.01 -32.13
N TYR A 569 2.71 -10.64 -33.04
CA TYR A 569 2.48 -9.25 -33.42
C TYR A 569 2.05 -8.40 -32.23
N VAL A 570 1.04 -8.82 -31.48
CA VAL A 570 0.56 -8.10 -30.28
C VAL A 570 1.66 -7.99 -29.23
N ILE A 571 2.45 -9.05 -29.00
CA ILE A 571 3.60 -9.01 -28.08
C ILE A 571 4.63 -7.95 -28.53
N LYS A 572 4.91 -7.87 -29.83
CA LYS A 572 5.83 -6.88 -30.40
C LYS A 572 5.31 -5.45 -30.23
N GLU A 573 4.03 -5.22 -30.49
CA GLU A 573 3.40 -3.91 -30.29
C GLU A 573 3.36 -3.49 -28.81
N CYS A 574 3.36 -4.44 -27.87
CA CYS A 574 3.49 -4.15 -26.45
C CYS A 574 4.92 -3.75 -25.99
N MET A 575 5.94 -3.79 -26.87
CA MET A 575 7.31 -3.42 -26.54
C MET A 575 7.45 -1.99 -25.98
N PRO A 576 6.76 -0.95 -26.50
CA PRO A 576 6.84 0.41 -25.93
C PRO A 576 6.31 0.51 -24.50
N LEU A 577 5.52 -0.45 -24.06
CA LEU A 577 4.96 -0.51 -22.71
C LEU A 577 5.96 -1.07 -21.69
N ALA A 578 7.00 -1.75 -22.15
CA ALA A 578 8.05 -2.30 -21.31
C ALA A 578 9.06 -1.23 -20.88
N LYS A 579 9.68 -1.42 -19.71
CA LYS A 579 10.68 -0.48 -19.15
C LYS A 579 12.01 -0.53 -19.92
N SER A 580 12.34 -1.68 -20.45
CA SER A 580 13.52 -1.95 -21.26
C SER A 580 13.29 -3.19 -22.13
N ILE A 581 14.20 -3.44 -23.07
CA ILE A 581 14.20 -4.66 -23.90
C ILE A 581 14.38 -5.91 -23.01
N GLU A 582 15.25 -5.83 -22.00
CA GLU A 582 15.46 -6.92 -21.04
C GLU A 582 14.18 -7.23 -20.29
N HIS A 583 13.44 -6.20 -19.89
CA HIS A 583 12.15 -6.33 -19.23
C HIS A 583 11.08 -6.96 -20.12
N HIS A 584 10.95 -6.51 -21.37
CA HIS A 584 10.05 -7.12 -22.36
C HIS A 584 10.38 -8.61 -22.57
N ASN A 585 11.67 -8.93 -22.71
CA ASN A 585 12.14 -10.30 -22.88
C ASN A 585 11.91 -11.16 -21.62
N ALA A 586 12.00 -10.58 -20.42
CA ALA A 586 11.69 -11.30 -19.20
C ALA A 586 10.19 -11.68 -19.09
N VAL A 587 9.30 -10.82 -19.61
CA VAL A 587 7.84 -11.07 -19.61
C VAL A 587 7.41 -12.02 -20.70
N PHE A 588 7.84 -11.77 -21.94
CA PHE A 588 7.31 -12.46 -23.12
C PHE A 588 8.29 -13.44 -23.77
N GLY A 589 9.56 -13.42 -23.37
CA GLY A 589 10.60 -14.18 -24.06
C GLY A 589 10.33 -15.66 -24.16
N GLU A 590 9.74 -16.28 -23.12
CA GLU A 590 9.41 -17.71 -23.13
C GLU A 590 8.23 -18.02 -24.06
N ILE A 591 7.22 -17.17 -24.04
CA ILE A 591 6.07 -17.28 -24.95
C ILE A 591 6.57 -17.21 -26.39
N VAL A 592 7.38 -16.20 -26.70
CA VAL A 592 7.97 -15.98 -28.03
C VAL A 592 8.80 -17.19 -28.47
N LYS A 593 9.68 -17.71 -27.61
CA LYS A 593 10.49 -18.89 -27.92
C LYS A 593 9.64 -20.14 -28.16
N ARG A 594 8.61 -20.34 -27.32
CA ARG A 594 7.70 -21.48 -27.47
C ARG A 594 6.96 -21.39 -28.82
N ILE A 595 6.44 -20.22 -29.19
CA ILE A 595 5.77 -20.01 -30.46
C ILE A 595 6.73 -20.27 -31.63
N HIS A 596 7.94 -19.71 -31.61
CA HIS A 596 8.94 -19.95 -32.65
C HIS A 596 9.32 -21.43 -32.77
N SER A 597 9.45 -22.14 -31.64
CA SER A 597 9.69 -23.60 -31.65
C SER A 597 8.55 -24.36 -32.36
N ILE A 598 7.31 -24.00 -32.07
CA ILE A 598 6.13 -24.60 -32.68
C ILE A 598 6.10 -24.29 -34.21
N LEU A 599 6.26 -23.02 -34.60
CA LEU A 599 6.28 -22.59 -36.00
C LEU A 599 7.40 -23.25 -36.80
N THR A 600 8.61 -23.35 -36.22
CA THR A 600 9.74 -24.04 -36.84
C THR A 600 9.46 -25.52 -37.03
N THR A 601 8.83 -26.18 -36.05
CA THR A 601 8.48 -27.59 -36.17
C THR A 601 7.43 -27.84 -37.22
N ILE A 602 6.45 -26.92 -37.39
CA ILE A 602 5.45 -26.99 -38.47
C ILE A 602 6.12 -26.79 -39.82
N SER A 603 6.97 -25.76 -39.96
CA SER A 603 7.66 -25.44 -41.23
C SER A 603 8.60 -26.57 -41.70
N ASN A 604 9.23 -27.29 -40.77
CA ASN A 604 10.11 -28.40 -41.09
C ASN A 604 9.37 -29.67 -41.58
N ARG A 605 8.04 -29.70 -41.61
CA ARG A 605 7.26 -30.88 -42.03
C ARG A 605 7.13 -30.97 -43.55
N SER A 606 6.98 -29.84 -44.25
CA SER A 606 6.91 -29.78 -45.71
C SER A 606 7.20 -28.37 -46.22
N GLU A 607 7.70 -28.27 -47.45
CA GLU A 607 7.96 -26.96 -48.07
C GLU A 607 6.68 -26.14 -48.23
N ALA A 608 5.54 -26.78 -48.54
CA ALA A 608 4.24 -26.10 -48.60
C ALA A 608 3.80 -25.47 -47.28
N LEU A 609 4.08 -26.09 -46.12
CA LEU A 609 3.80 -25.53 -44.78
C LEU A 609 4.76 -24.40 -44.44
N LYS A 610 5.98 -24.45 -44.93
CA LYS A 610 6.95 -23.36 -44.75
C LYS A 610 6.52 -22.14 -45.56
N GLU A 611 6.15 -22.30 -46.83
CA GLU A 611 5.61 -21.22 -47.67
C GLU A 611 4.34 -20.61 -47.06
N LEU A 612 3.43 -21.45 -46.53
CA LEU A 612 2.21 -21.00 -45.87
C LEU A 612 2.55 -20.18 -44.59
N ASN A 613 3.48 -20.67 -43.80
CA ASN A 613 3.91 -19.96 -42.59
C ASN A 613 4.52 -18.58 -42.91
N GLU A 614 5.41 -18.50 -43.90
CA GLU A 614 6.01 -17.25 -44.37
C GLU A 614 4.97 -16.29 -44.94
N ALA A 615 4.00 -16.79 -45.72
CA ALA A 615 2.90 -15.99 -46.27
C ALA A 615 2.03 -15.37 -45.15
N ILE A 616 1.68 -16.15 -44.14
CA ILE A 616 0.87 -15.66 -43.01
C ILE A 616 1.66 -14.68 -42.14
N GLU A 617 2.95 -14.94 -41.88
CA GLU A 617 3.83 -14.01 -41.18
C GLU A 617 3.85 -12.64 -41.89
N ASN A 618 4.03 -12.63 -43.20
CA ASN A 618 4.03 -11.41 -43.98
C ASN A 618 2.66 -10.71 -43.97
N ASP A 619 1.55 -11.45 -44.09
CA ASP A 619 0.20 -10.90 -44.07
C ASP A 619 -0.13 -10.26 -42.70
N VAL A 620 0.25 -10.88 -41.61
CA VAL A 620 0.08 -10.34 -40.26
C VAL A 620 0.97 -9.11 -40.02
N ASN A 621 2.25 -9.16 -40.41
CA ASN A 621 3.18 -8.06 -40.17
C ASN A 621 3.00 -6.85 -41.07
N ALA A 622 2.65 -7.07 -42.38
CA ALA A 622 2.56 -5.99 -43.36
C ALA A 622 1.13 -5.45 -43.52
N ASN A 623 0.12 -6.31 -43.42
CA ASN A 623 -1.28 -5.96 -43.64
C ASN A 623 -2.09 -5.86 -42.35
N GLU A 624 -1.49 -6.17 -41.21
CA GLU A 624 -2.15 -6.20 -39.90
C GLU A 624 -3.39 -7.11 -39.85
N ASN A 625 -3.39 -8.17 -40.68
CA ASN A 625 -4.50 -9.11 -40.79
C ASN A 625 -4.45 -10.13 -39.66
N LEU A 626 -4.83 -9.67 -38.46
CA LEU A 626 -4.80 -10.47 -37.24
C LEU A 626 -5.98 -11.44 -37.15
N SER A 627 -5.86 -12.45 -36.31
CA SER A 627 -7.02 -13.27 -35.95
C SER A 627 -7.99 -12.45 -35.07
N PRO A 628 -9.32 -12.68 -35.15
CA PRO A 628 -10.33 -11.81 -34.56
C PRO A 628 -10.14 -11.57 -33.05
N TYR A 629 -9.67 -12.57 -32.31
CA TYR A 629 -9.40 -12.43 -30.88
C TYR A 629 -8.27 -11.43 -30.62
N TRP A 630 -7.15 -11.54 -31.33
CA TRP A 630 -5.97 -10.71 -31.13
C TRP A 630 -6.17 -9.30 -31.68
N GLU A 631 -6.94 -9.14 -32.74
CA GLU A 631 -7.37 -7.85 -33.28
C GLU A 631 -8.21 -7.08 -32.23
N ASN A 632 -9.21 -7.74 -31.64
CA ASN A 632 -10.00 -7.15 -30.56
C ASN A 632 -9.14 -6.80 -29.34
N LYS A 633 -8.18 -7.65 -28.98
CA LYS A 633 -7.25 -7.41 -27.88
C LYS A 633 -6.39 -6.17 -28.13
N LEU A 634 -5.81 -6.05 -29.33
CA LEU A 634 -5.02 -4.90 -29.74
C LEU A 634 -5.87 -3.61 -29.75
N SER A 635 -7.06 -3.66 -30.36
CA SER A 635 -8.00 -2.53 -30.39
C SER A 635 -8.38 -2.06 -28.99
N MET A 636 -8.55 -2.98 -28.05
CA MET A 636 -8.81 -2.65 -26.65
C MET A 636 -7.61 -1.94 -26.02
N LEU A 637 -6.37 -2.41 -26.26
CA LEU A 637 -5.15 -1.77 -25.74
C LEU A 637 -4.98 -0.34 -26.27
N VAL A 638 -5.28 -0.11 -27.55
CA VAL A 638 -5.29 1.23 -28.17
C VAL A 638 -6.40 2.10 -27.56
N ALA A 639 -7.62 1.58 -27.44
CA ALA A 639 -8.76 2.35 -26.91
C ALA A 639 -8.58 2.86 -25.47
N ILE A 640 -7.82 2.14 -24.66
CA ILE A 640 -7.49 2.55 -23.27
C ILE A 640 -6.22 3.40 -23.18
N GLY A 641 -5.60 3.74 -24.33
CA GLY A 641 -4.38 4.55 -24.40
C GLY A 641 -3.14 3.84 -23.83
N ALA A 642 -3.11 2.50 -23.86
CA ALA A 642 -1.96 1.72 -23.48
C ALA A 642 -0.94 1.63 -24.62
N LEU A 643 -1.39 1.64 -25.88
CA LEU A 643 -0.61 1.70 -27.13
C LEU A 643 -0.87 2.98 -27.88
#